data_eb3f0921e02bf77e86b3806e035edeec
#
_entry.id   eb3f0921e02bf77e86b3806e035edeec
#
_cell.length_a   1.000
_cell.length_b   1.000
_cell.length_c   1.000
_cell.angle_alpha   90.00
_cell.angle_beta   90.00
_cell.angle_gamma   90.00
#
_symmetry.space_group_name_H-M   'P 1'
#
loop_
_entity.id
_entity.type
_entity.pdbx_description
1 polymer ?
#
loop_
_entity_poly.entity_id
_entity_poly.type
_entity_poly.pdbx_seq_one_letter_code
_entity_poly.pdbx_strand_id
1 'polypeptide(L)'
;MNKATYAQNGLTLRLSVNGLPNVIEQRLPKLAVGEVWKGILSDTVAAPLLWNNEQPHLYTLRMELCLNDEVIETVEKRFGFREIEVRGNELFVNGRAVKLRGVCRHEMHPLTGRVVDAMWQRKDIELYRAANCNFVRTSHYPPCEEMLDICDELGMFVEVESPVCWVGHHANENWKTLNYQDSQYYPYILQANMETIHFYRNHPSVLFWSMANESYWNKEFAQIQEYVYKADSTRPHTFHDQAYGGFNNQGSTAPIANIHYPGPDDYKVAAKSNRPMVYGEYCHLNVYNRSELVTDPGIRSDWALALAPTWENMYQTRGVLGGSIWSGIDDIFQLPDGNAVGYGAWGPIDGWRRPKPEYWDMKKIYSPVKVLTEALSPANELVVDVENRYTYLNMDEIKIAWQYGKEKGTVSASIPPSGDGKIRIPIANPDKANELYLSFTDPRGFVVDEYLIPVGEQKQNELPQWLSQPTKLKVGKKAYVISGKNFSCEISRLNGQILSLKKAGKEVLKGGPWLMALPLTGGGCYPNHNANTPVYNDLCSDWKAVEVKAHKEESNVIVTVTGSYKEFEGSYRLTVNANGELAVEYQFKALQNVNPRQWGLVFEAPQDYDRTFWRRKGMWSVYPDDHISRPTGTADLFYQGLPVQTNPRIQPSWSWSKDFNELGSNDFRATRRNIWYAGLCDGNGHKVTACSNGEQHWRSWLGKDKICFLVADFVTAGNEMFLDGYYAPYRKPIKSNDIIKGKVKLRVE
;
A
#
# COMPACT_ATOMS: atom_id res chain seq x y z
N MET A 1 46.40 -8.45 14.39
CA MET A 1 47.47 -7.50 14.81
C MET A 1 47.86 -7.82 16.23
N ASN A 2 49.19 -7.97 16.50
CA ASN A 2 49.66 -8.12 17.87
C ASN A 2 49.58 -6.76 18.61
N LYS A 3 48.63 -6.63 19.53
CA LYS A 3 48.45 -5.43 20.38
C LYS A 3 49.13 -5.59 21.76
N ALA A 4 49.75 -6.71 22.05
CA ALA A 4 50.50 -6.90 23.29
C ALA A 4 51.78 -6.04 23.31
N THR A 5 52.32 -5.84 24.49
CA THR A 5 53.57 -5.06 24.72
C THR A 5 54.85 -5.81 24.38
N TYR A 6 54.71 -7.08 23.94
CA TYR A 6 55.84 -7.96 23.60
C TYR A 6 55.49 -8.86 22.39
N ALA A 7 56.48 -9.42 21.77
CA ALA A 7 56.29 -10.31 20.65
C ALA A 7 55.58 -11.61 21.08
N GLN A 8 54.57 -12.04 20.33
CA GLN A 8 53.78 -13.24 20.58
C GLN A 8 54.31 -14.42 19.78
N ASN A 9 54.37 -15.57 20.42
CA ASN A 9 54.75 -16.85 19.81
C ASN A 9 53.80 -17.95 20.33
N GLY A 10 53.65 -19.05 19.58
CA GLY A 10 52.75 -20.15 19.95
C GLY A 10 51.28 -19.89 19.71
N LEU A 11 50.96 -18.91 18.87
CA LEU A 11 49.58 -18.62 18.45
C LEU A 11 49.10 -19.62 17.37
N THR A 12 47.90 -20.13 17.53
CA THR A 12 47.20 -20.97 16.56
C THR A 12 45.81 -20.34 16.30
N LEU A 13 45.44 -20.22 15.05
CA LEU A 13 44.08 -19.87 14.63
C LEU A 13 43.32 -21.14 14.31
N ARG A 14 42.20 -21.38 15.00
CA ARG A 14 41.29 -22.51 14.76
C ARG A 14 39.99 -22.00 14.18
N LEU A 15 39.55 -22.59 13.08
CA LEU A 15 38.30 -22.28 12.41
C LEU A 15 37.41 -23.51 12.39
N SER A 16 36.17 -23.36 12.81
CA SER A 16 35.13 -24.39 12.70
C SER A 16 33.82 -23.81 12.23
N VAL A 17 33.01 -24.60 11.56
CA VAL A 17 31.67 -24.17 11.11
C VAL A 17 30.65 -25.13 11.72
N ASN A 18 29.63 -24.55 12.37
CA ASN A 18 28.56 -25.32 12.99
C ASN A 18 27.88 -26.24 11.95
N GLY A 19 27.76 -27.55 12.31
CA GLY A 19 27.12 -28.55 11.43
C GLY A 19 28.03 -29.09 10.32
N LEU A 20 29.30 -28.67 10.25
CA LEU A 20 30.29 -29.19 9.31
C LEU A 20 31.42 -29.92 10.08
N PRO A 21 31.94 -31.01 9.53
CA PRO A 21 32.88 -31.87 10.27
C PRO A 21 34.31 -31.33 10.35
N ASN A 22 34.69 -30.41 9.47
CA ASN A 22 36.07 -29.98 9.33
C ASN A 22 36.41 -28.83 10.30
N VAL A 23 37.61 -28.94 10.88
CA VAL A 23 38.25 -27.86 11.64
C VAL A 23 39.58 -27.55 10.96
N ILE A 24 39.79 -26.28 10.64
CA ILE A 24 41.05 -25.80 10.07
C ILE A 24 41.88 -25.22 11.20
N GLU A 25 43.11 -25.71 11.34
CA GLU A 25 44.07 -25.14 12.29
C GLU A 25 45.27 -24.56 11.53
N GLN A 26 45.61 -23.31 11.85
CA GLN A 26 46.74 -22.59 11.28
C GLN A 26 47.62 -22.05 12.38
N ARG A 27 48.84 -22.62 12.52
CA ARG A 27 49.85 -22.05 13.39
C ARG A 27 50.38 -20.76 12.80
N LEU A 28 50.38 -19.68 13.60
CA LEU A 28 50.85 -18.39 13.18
C LEU A 28 52.38 -18.25 13.42
N PRO A 29 53.10 -17.45 12.61
CA PRO A 29 54.48 -17.12 12.88
C PRO A 29 54.59 -16.27 14.16
N LYS A 30 55.80 -16.13 14.67
CA LYS A 30 56.08 -15.17 15.74
C LYS A 30 55.71 -13.75 15.24
N LEU A 31 54.87 -13.04 15.97
CA LEU A 31 54.41 -11.69 15.63
C LEU A 31 55.09 -10.67 16.53
N ALA A 32 55.84 -9.72 15.97
CA ALA A 32 56.36 -8.57 16.68
C ALA A 32 55.21 -7.65 17.19
N VAL A 33 55.52 -6.73 18.12
CA VAL A 33 54.57 -5.75 18.60
C VAL A 33 54.07 -4.89 17.42
N GLY A 34 52.77 -4.76 17.27
CA GLY A 34 52.15 -4.02 16.15
C GLY A 34 52.10 -4.78 14.82
N GLU A 35 52.73 -5.94 14.71
CA GLU A 35 52.72 -6.71 13.46
C GLU A 35 51.36 -7.33 13.17
N VAL A 36 50.97 -7.33 11.90
CA VAL A 36 49.71 -7.90 11.39
C VAL A 36 50.03 -9.12 10.55
N TRP A 37 49.53 -10.30 10.96
CA TRP A 37 49.49 -11.46 10.08
C TRP A 37 48.24 -11.39 9.19
N LYS A 38 48.39 -11.71 7.92
CA LYS A 38 47.31 -11.90 6.96
C LYS A 38 47.48 -13.25 6.27
N GLY A 39 46.38 -13.97 6.13
CA GLY A 39 46.40 -15.29 5.48
C GLY A 39 45.02 -15.59 4.87
N ILE A 40 44.98 -16.53 3.94
CA ILE A 40 43.78 -17.10 3.37
C ILE A 40 43.72 -18.55 3.79
N LEU A 41 42.63 -18.95 4.41
CA LEU A 41 42.35 -20.35 4.75
C LEU A 41 41.13 -20.77 3.94
N SER A 42 41.17 -21.96 3.34
CA SER A 42 40.10 -22.47 2.49
C SER A 42 39.78 -23.91 2.79
N ASP A 43 38.53 -24.28 2.67
CA ASP A 43 38.05 -25.65 2.74
C ASP A 43 36.91 -25.86 1.75
N THR A 44 36.55 -27.11 1.51
CA THR A 44 35.49 -27.50 0.59
C THR A 44 34.35 -28.15 1.36
N VAL A 45 33.16 -27.68 1.18
CA VAL A 45 31.93 -28.21 1.76
C VAL A 45 31.14 -28.93 0.68
N ALA A 46 30.90 -30.23 0.86
CA ALA A 46 30.10 -31.00 -0.07
C ALA A 46 28.62 -30.83 0.21
N ALA A 47 27.84 -30.42 -0.81
CA ALA A 47 26.40 -30.27 -0.79
C ALA A 47 25.86 -29.50 0.43
N PRO A 48 26.28 -28.24 0.65
CA PRO A 48 25.75 -27.42 1.76
C PRO A 48 24.28 -27.11 1.56
N LEU A 49 23.53 -26.89 2.63
CA LEU A 49 22.23 -26.30 2.57
C LEU A 49 22.36 -24.83 2.10
N LEU A 50 21.69 -24.50 1.01
CA LEU A 50 21.83 -23.19 0.39
C LEU A 50 20.92 -22.16 1.07
N TRP A 51 21.42 -20.95 1.22
CA TRP A 51 20.63 -19.81 1.63
C TRP A 51 19.83 -19.24 0.45
N ASN A 52 18.54 -19.02 0.64
CA ASN A 52 17.70 -18.23 -0.25
C ASN A 52 16.61 -17.48 0.57
N ASN A 53 15.85 -16.60 -0.09
CA ASN A 53 14.86 -15.78 0.61
C ASN A 53 13.65 -16.55 1.16
N GLU A 54 13.43 -17.79 0.76
CA GLU A 54 12.32 -18.64 1.22
C GLU A 54 12.80 -19.66 2.25
N GLN A 55 14.07 -20.10 2.15
CA GLN A 55 14.75 -21.06 3.02
C GLN A 55 16.13 -20.49 3.43
N PRO A 56 16.19 -19.56 4.39
CA PRO A 56 17.41 -18.83 4.74
C PRO A 56 18.33 -19.64 5.67
N HIS A 57 18.96 -20.68 5.15
CA HIS A 57 19.90 -21.51 5.90
C HIS A 57 21.18 -20.75 6.21
N LEU A 58 21.48 -20.60 7.48
CA LEU A 58 22.69 -19.95 7.98
C LEU A 58 23.59 -20.92 8.72
N TYR A 59 24.89 -20.75 8.51
CA TYR A 59 25.96 -21.42 9.25
C TYR A 59 26.64 -20.40 10.15
N THR A 60 27.26 -20.87 11.25
CA THR A 60 28.07 -20.04 12.14
C THR A 60 29.52 -20.45 11.99
N LEU A 61 30.37 -19.56 11.47
CA LEU A 61 31.81 -19.67 11.51
C LEU A 61 32.31 -19.23 12.88
N ARG A 62 32.96 -20.12 13.59
CA ARG A 62 33.63 -19.85 14.85
C ARG A 62 35.14 -19.79 14.62
N MET A 63 35.74 -18.67 14.96
CA MET A 63 37.15 -18.39 14.85
C MET A 63 37.73 -18.27 16.27
N GLU A 64 38.67 -19.15 16.63
CA GLU A 64 39.32 -19.12 17.94
C GLU A 64 40.81 -18.81 17.75
N LEU A 65 41.29 -17.81 18.49
CA LEU A 65 42.72 -17.57 18.63
C LEU A 65 43.19 -18.28 19.90
N CYS A 66 44.12 -19.23 19.74
CA CYS A 66 44.68 -20.00 20.85
C CYS A 66 46.13 -19.59 21.10
N LEU A 67 46.51 -19.54 22.36
CA LEU A 67 47.91 -19.42 22.81
C LEU A 67 48.30 -20.69 23.57
N ASN A 68 49.24 -21.47 23.03
CA ASN A 68 49.65 -22.78 23.59
C ASN A 68 48.43 -23.69 23.89
N ASP A 69 47.49 -23.78 22.92
CA ASP A 69 46.25 -24.56 22.94
C ASP A 69 45.12 -24.00 23.85
N GLU A 70 45.35 -22.95 24.61
CA GLU A 70 44.33 -22.24 25.39
C GLU A 70 43.64 -21.19 24.52
N VAL A 71 42.31 -21.20 24.45
CA VAL A 71 41.52 -20.19 23.71
C VAL A 71 41.59 -18.85 24.43
N ILE A 72 42.13 -17.85 23.77
CA ILE A 72 42.27 -16.48 24.30
C ILE A 72 41.30 -15.47 23.70
N GLU A 73 40.75 -15.76 22.50
CA GLU A 73 39.75 -14.95 21.83
C GLU A 73 38.86 -15.81 20.95
N THR A 74 37.57 -15.53 20.91
CA THR A 74 36.59 -16.16 20.03
C THR A 74 35.79 -15.11 19.28
N VAL A 75 35.69 -15.29 17.97
CA VAL A 75 34.80 -14.46 17.10
C VAL A 75 33.88 -15.41 16.36
N GLU A 76 32.59 -15.10 16.40
CA GLU A 76 31.56 -15.82 15.63
C GLU A 76 30.94 -14.92 14.59
N LYS A 77 30.76 -15.45 13.38
CA LYS A 77 30.07 -14.77 12.28
C LYS A 77 29.14 -15.75 11.58
N ARG A 78 27.90 -15.31 11.32
CA ARG A 78 26.94 -16.06 10.50
C ARG A 78 27.22 -15.82 9.02
N PHE A 79 26.96 -16.81 8.20
CA PHE A 79 27.06 -16.73 6.74
C PHE A 79 26.15 -17.77 6.09
N GLY A 80 25.92 -17.65 4.78
CA GLY A 80 25.12 -18.61 4.00
C GLY A 80 25.77 -18.92 2.67
N PHE A 81 25.67 -20.18 2.23
CA PHE A 81 26.08 -20.57 0.89
C PHE A 81 25.01 -20.22 -0.13
N ARG A 82 25.36 -19.51 -1.17
CA ARG A 82 24.49 -19.18 -2.29
C ARG A 82 25.31 -18.84 -3.53
N GLU A 83 24.69 -18.96 -4.67
CA GLU A 83 25.23 -18.55 -5.97
C GLU A 83 24.30 -17.50 -6.60
N ILE A 84 24.89 -16.45 -7.19
CA ILE A 84 24.13 -15.40 -7.89
C ILE A 84 24.73 -15.24 -9.27
N GLU A 85 23.86 -15.28 -10.31
CA GLU A 85 24.29 -15.21 -11.70
C GLU A 85 23.35 -14.33 -12.52
N VAL A 86 23.93 -13.57 -13.42
CA VAL A 86 23.18 -12.90 -14.50
C VAL A 86 23.35 -13.75 -15.76
N ARG A 87 22.23 -14.24 -16.30
CA ARG A 87 22.19 -15.03 -17.55
C ARG A 87 21.28 -14.33 -18.55
N GLY A 88 21.87 -13.69 -19.54
CA GLY A 88 21.12 -12.84 -20.47
C GLY A 88 20.43 -11.69 -19.74
N ASN A 89 19.13 -11.63 -19.82
CA ASN A 89 18.32 -10.61 -19.14
C ASN A 89 17.60 -11.11 -17.88
N GLU A 90 18.12 -12.13 -17.22
CA GLU A 90 17.53 -12.67 -15.98
C GLU A 90 18.59 -12.79 -14.88
N LEU A 91 18.15 -12.67 -13.64
CA LEU A 91 18.93 -12.87 -12.43
C LEU A 91 18.56 -14.20 -11.78
N PHE A 92 19.58 -15.02 -11.51
CA PHE A 92 19.40 -16.33 -10.90
C PHE A 92 20.03 -16.34 -9.51
N VAL A 93 19.35 -16.99 -8.57
CA VAL A 93 19.90 -17.34 -7.26
C VAL A 93 19.76 -18.85 -7.10
N ASN A 94 20.87 -19.53 -6.82
CA ASN A 94 20.93 -21.00 -6.72
C ASN A 94 20.31 -21.69 -7.95
N GLY A 95 20.59 -21.17 -9.13
CA GLY A 95 20.13 -21.71 -10.39
C GLY A 95 18.65 -21.47 -10.75
N ARG A 96 17.90 -20.69 -9.94
CA ARG A 96 16.50 -20.32 -10.21
C ARG A 96 16.35 -18.84 -10.48
N ALA A 97 15.60 -18.48 -11.51
CA ALA A 97 15.28 -17.09 -11.83
C ALA A 97 14.41 -16.47 -10.71
N VAL A 98 14.78 -15.30 -10.25
CA VAL A 98 14.10 -14.63 -9.12
C VAL A 98 13.30 -13.42 -9.58
N LYS A 99 12.20 -13.15 -8.87
CA LYS A 99 11.39 -11.94 -8.98
C LYS A 99 11.41 -11.18 -7.65
N LEU A 100 11.58 -9.85 -7.72
CA LEU A 100 11.81 -8.98 -6.57
C LEU A 100 10.54 -8.21 -6.21
N ARG A 101 9.98 -8.53 -5.06
CA ARG A 101 8.83 -7.85 -4.45
C ARG A 101 9.35 -6.99 -3.32
N GLY A 102 9.66 -5.74 -3.61
CA GLY A 102 10.45 -4.96 -2.68
C GLY A 102 9.92 -3.57 -2.34
N VAL A 103 10.63 -2.97 -1.40
CA VAL A 103 10.44 -1.59 -0.94
C VAL A 103 11.78 -0.89 -0.80
N CYS A 104 11.82 0.40 -1.08
CA CYS A 104 12.90 1.27 -0.65
C CYS A 104 12.76 1.57 0.84
N ARG A 105 13.84 1.60 1.58
CA ARG A 105 13.81 1.87 3.00
C ARG A 105 14.85 2.91 3.40
N HIS A 106 14.36 4.02 3.94
CA HIS A 106 15.16 4.90 4.78
C HIS A 106 15.25 4.34 6.20
N GLU A 107 16.40 4.55 6.87
CA GLU A 107 16.46 4.40 8.32
C GLU A 107 15.68 5.54 8.96
N MET A 108 14.60 5.19 9.67
CA MET A 108 13.62 6.16 10.10
C MET A 108 12.98 5.80 11.43
N HIS A 109 13.06 6.73 12.37
CA HIS A 109 12.29 6.70 13.60
C HIS A 109 11.74 8.10 13.91
N PRO A 110 10.45 8.24 14.29
CA PRO A 110 9.80 9.55 14.42
C PRO A 110 10.49 10.52 15.39
N LEU A 111 11.20 10.02 16.41
CA LEU A 111 11.82 10.84 17.45
C LEU A 111 13.34 10.93 17.35
N THR A 112 14.01 9.89 16.86
CA THR A 112 15.47 9.81 16.81
C THR A 112 16.03 9.98 15.39
N GLY A 113 15.16 10.23 14.43
CA GLY A 113 15.56 10.47 13.04
C GLY A 113 16.17 9.24 12.39
N ARG A 114 17.39 9.35 11.89
CA ARG A 114 18.11 8.26 11.21
C ARG A 114 18.77 7.26 12.18
N VAL A 115 18.68 7.50 13.49
CA VAL A 115 19.19 6.56 14.50
C VAL A 115 18.06 5.60 14.87
N VAL A 116 18.15 4.38 14.37
CA VAL A 116 17.13 3.34 14.54
C VAL A 116 17.77 2.12 15.23
N ASP A 117 17.27 1.75 16.40
CA ASP A 117 17.79 0.60 17.13
C ASP A 117 17.38 -0.74 16.51
N ALA A 118 18.04 -1.82 16.94
CA ALA A 118 17.86 -3.18 16.39
C ALA A 118 16.41 -3.68 16.51
N MET A 119 15.67 -3.29 17.54
CA MET A 119 14.26 -3.68 17.71
C MET A 119 13.38 -3.10 16.59
N TRP A 120 13.55 -1.82 16.25
CA TRP A 120 12.82 -1.18 15.15
C TRP A 120 13.27 -1.69 13.78
N GLN A 121 14.59 -1.98 13.61
CA GLN A 121 15.11 -2.62 12.40
C GLN A 121 14.42 -3.97 12.16
N ARG A 122 14.35 -4.82 13.19
CA ARG A 122 13.65 -6.12 13.11
C ARG A 122 12.18 -5.95 12.80
N LYS A 123 11.51 -5.00 13.43
CA LYS A 123 10.09 -4.73 13.20
C LYS A 123 9.80 -4.35 11.76
N ASP A 124 10.66 -3.54 11.12
CA ASP A 124 10.52 -3.18 9.72
C ASP A 124 10.59 -4.41 8.81
N ILE A 125 11.63 -5.23 8.97
CA ILE A 125 11.83 -6.41 8.11
C ILE A 125 10.73 -7.45 8.33
N GLU A 126 10.27 -7.66 9.58
CA GLU A 126 9.14 -8.53 9.88
C GLU A 126 7.86 -8.05 9.22
N LEU A 127 7.55 -6.75 9.25
CA LEU A 127 6.40 -6.17 8.58
C LEU A 127 6.48 -6.33 7.06
N TYR A 128 7.64 -6.08 6.45
CA TYR A 128 7.81 -6.28 5.02
C TYR A 128 7.65 -7.75 4.64
N ARG A 129 8.23 -8.68 5.40
CA ARG A 129 8.01 -10.13 5.19
C ARG A 129 6.54 -10.51 5.32
N ALA A 130 5.85 -10.01 6.35
CA ALA A 130 4.42 -10.26 6.56
C ALA A 130 3.55 -9.67 5.44
N ALA A 131 4.05 -8.66 4.72
CA ALA A 131 3.44 -8.10 3.52
C ALA A 131 3.96 -8.74 2.21
N ASN A 132 4.56 -9.94 2.28
CA ASN A 132 5.05 -10.71 1.15
C ASN A 132 6.23 -10.09 0.38
N CYS A 133 6.88 -9.07 0.93
CA CYS A 133 8.13 -8.59 0.36
C CYS A 133 9.23 -9.65 0.51
N ASN A 134 10.10 -9.74 -0.50
CA ASN A 134 11.31 -10.55 -0.48
C ASN A 134 12.57 -9.73 -0.76
N PHE A 135 12.43 -8.40 -0.88
CA PHE A 135 13.50 -7.52 -1.30
C PHE A 135 13.40 -6.14 -0.61
N VAL A 136 14.56 -5.59 -0.22
CA VAL A 136 14.68 -4.22 0.31
C VAL A 136 15.86 -3.54 -0.37
N ARG A 137 15.64 -2.30 -0.84
CA ARG A 137 16.71 -1.39 -1.25
C ARG A 137 17.00 -0.40 -0.13
N THR A 138 18.27 -0.28 0.25
CA THR A 138 18.74 0.66 1.27
C THR A 138 18.95 2.03 0.65
N SER A 139 17.94 2.83 0.60
CA SER A 139 17.98 4.14 -0.04
C SER A 139 18.35 5.25 0.96
N HIS A 140 19.30 6.14 0.72
CA HIS A 140 20.29 6.15 -0.36
C HIS A 140 21.68 6.08 0.27
N TYR A 141 21.93 5.09 1.10
CA TYR A 141 23.13 4.89 1.89
C TYR A 141 23.18 3.46 2.47
N PRO A 142 24.36 2.97 2.87
CA PRO A 142 24.46 1.68 3.52
C PRO A 142 23.67 1.64 4.82
N PRO A 143 23.01 0.49 5.14
CA PRO A 143 22.25 0.33 6.39
C PRO A 143 23.20 0.04 7.56
N CYS A 144 22.67 -0.02 8.78
CA CYS A 144 23.40 -0.62 9.88
C CYS A 144 23.57 -2.13 9.69
N GLU A 145 24.64 -2.72 10.26
CA GLU A 145 24.97 -4.16 10.12
C GLU A 145 23.84 -5.03 10.68
N GLU A 146 23.20 -4.63 11.78
CA GLU A 146 22.10 -5.34 12.42
C GLU A 146 20.90 -5.55 11.47
N MET A 147 20.62 -4.60 10.57
CA MET A 147 19.56 -4.78 9.58
C MET A 147 19.90 -5.94 8.62
N LEU A 148 21.14 -6.04 8.17
CA LEU A 148 21.57 -7.12 7.28
C LEU A 148 21.57 -8.47 7.98
N ASP A 149 21.99 -8.52 9.25
CA ASP A 149 21.87 -9.73 10.08
C ASP A 149 20.42 -10.22 10.17
N ILE A 150 19.47 -9.31 10.31
CA ILE A 150 18.04 -9.61 10.34
C ILE A 150 17.55 -10.08 8.96
N CYS A 151 18.00 -9.45 7.88
CA CYS A 151 17.68 -9.86 6.51
C CYS A 151 18.25 -11.26 6.18
N ASP A 152 19.44 -11.57 6.65
CA ASP A 152 20.05 -12.91 6.54
C ASP A 152 19.19 -13.97 7.23
N GLU A 153 18.70 -13.67 8.44
CA GLU A 153 17.88 -14.57 9.26
C GLU A 153 16.47 -14.76 8.69
N LEU A 154 15.82 -13.66 8.29
CA LEU A 154 14.43 -13.70 7.84
C LEU A 154 14.27 -14.01 6.33
N GLY A 155 15.36 -14.13 5.60
CA GLY A 155 15.33 -14.40 4.16
C GLY A 155 14.81 -13.19 3.35
N MET A 156 15.49 -12.05 3.47
CA MET A 156 15.19 -10.87 2.68
C MET A 156 16.36 -10.55 1.77
N PHE A 157 16.17 -10.52 0.45
CA PHE A 157 17.17 -10.00 -0.46
C PHE A 157 17.38 -8.51 -0.24
N VAL A 158 18.62 -8.05 -0.37
CA VAL A 158 18.97 -6.64 -0.16
C VAL A 158 19.80 -6.12 -1.33
N GLU A 159 19.40 -4.97 -1.83
CA GLU A 159 20.24 -4.09 -2.61
C GLU A 159 20.89 -3.09 -1.65
N VAL A 160 22.19 -3.22 -1.45
CA VAL A 160 22.94 -2.27 -0.62
C VAL A 160 23.47 -1.15 -1.48
N GLU A 161 23.03 0.08 -1.17
CA GLU A 161 23.40 1.27 -1.90
C GLU A 161 24.54 2.03 -1.23
N SER A 162 25.52 2.44 -2.03
CA SER A 162 26.60 3.33 -1.59
C SER A 162 26.06 4.73 -1.32
N PRO A 163 26.67 5.51 -0.39
CA PRO A 163 26.19 6.85 -0.04
C PRO A 163 26.56 7.88 -1.11
N VAL A 164 26.20 7.60 -2.35
CA VAL A 164 26.45 8.44 -3.53
C VAL A 164 25.10 8.76 -4.18
N CYS A 165 24.71 10.02 -4.16
CA CYS A 165 23.38 10.44 -4.60
C CYS A 165 23.46 11.75 -5.38
N TRP A 166 22.70 11.82 -6.50
CA TRP A 166 22.48 13.01 -7.31
C TRP A 166 23.76 13.62 -7.91
N VAL A 167 24.71 12.79 -8.29
CA VAL A 167 25.92 13.24 -8.97
C VAL A 167 25.58 13.72 -10.37
N GLY A 168 25.74 15.03 -10.60
CA GLY A 168 25.36 15.70 -11.84
C GLY A 168 23.85 15.89 -12.03
N HIS A 169 23.01 15.51 -11.07
CA HIS A 169 21.56 15.55 -11.18
C HIS A 169 20.98 16.91 -10.76
N HIS A 170 19.94 17.38 -11.48
CA HIS A 170 19.29 18.69 -11.24
C HIS A 170 18.57 18.81 -9.89
N ALA A 171 18.27 17.71 -9.20
CA ALA A 171 17.71 17.72 -7.85
C ALA A 171 18.72 18.24 -6.79
N ASN A 172 20.00 18.25 -7.10
CA ASN A 172 21.00 18.91 -6.28
C ASN A 172 21.04 20.41 -6.63
N GLU A 173 20.76 21.29 -5.68
CA GLU A 173 20.71 22.74 -5.89
C GLU A 173 22.02 23.32 -6.45
N ASN A 174 23.15 22.71 -6.13
CA ASN A 174 24.47 23.13 -6.54
C ASN A 174 24.95 22.49 -7.86
N TRP A 175 24.15 21.67 -8.52
CA TRP A 175 24.58 20.90 -9.69
C TRP A 175 25.14 21.77 -10.84
N LYS A 176 24.71 23.01 -10.96
CA LYS A 176 25.19 23.98 -11.95
C LYS A 176 26.52 24.60 -11.60
N THR A 177 26.87 24.67 -10.32
CA THR A 177 28.04 25.33 -9.78
C THR A 177 29.13 24.36 -9.33
N LEU A 178 28.72 23.17 -8.86
CA LEU A 178 29.63 22.11 -8.46
C LEU A 178 29.60 21.01 -9.51
N ASN A 179 30.67 20.86 -10.22
CA ASN A 179 30.82 19.79 -11.22
C ASN A 179 31.22 18.49 -10.48
N TYR A 180 30.25 17.73 -10.00
CA TYR A 180 30.48 16.44 -9.36
C TYR A 180 31.05 15.36 -10.31
N GLN A 181 31.11 15.63 -11.61
CA GLN A 181 31.82 14.81 -12.59
C GLN A 181 33.29 15.18 -12.70
N ASP A 182 33.76 16.18 -11.96
CA ASP A 182 35.16 16.54 -11.90
C ASP A 182 35.97 15.41 -11.23
N SER A 183 37.11 15.08 -11.82
CA SER A 183 38.01 14.03 -11.36
C SER A 183 38.47 14.19 -9.89
N GLN A 184 38.41 15.39 -9.33
CA GLN A 184 38.69 15.61 -7.90
C GLN A 184 37.77 14.83 -6.95
N TYR A 185 36.51 14.50 -7.36
CA TYR A 185 35.56 13.73 -6.55
C TYR A 185 35.72 12.22 -6.70
N TYR A 186 36.43 11.77 -7.72
CA TYR A 186 36.64 10.34 -7.99
C TYR A 186 37.12 9.54 -6.79
N PRO A 187 38.17 9.96 -6.01
CA PRO A 187 38.64 9.22 -4.86
C PRO A 187 37.57 9.00 -3.80
N TYR A 188 36.72 9.98 -3.58
CA TYR A 188 35.64 9.89 -2.57
C TYR A 188 34.52 8.96 -3.02
N ILE A 189 34.11 9.02 -4.27
CA ILE A 189 33.08 8.14 -4.84
C ILE A 189 33.60 6.69 -4.87
N LEU A 190 34.85 6.48 -5.25
CA LEU A 190 35.50 5.18 -5.22
C LEU A 190 35.55 4.63 -3.79
N GLN A 191 36.04 5.44 -2.83
CA GLN A 191 36.14 5.03 -1.43
C GLN A 191 34.76 4.64 -0.85
N ALA A 192 33.72 5.44 -1.09
CA ALA A 192 32.36 5.16 -0.64
C ALA A 192 31.87 3.79 -1.12
N ASN A 193 32.05 3.48 -2.41
CA ASN A 193 31.70 2.19 -2.98
C ASN A 193 32.52 1.04 -2.38
N MET A 194 33.84 1.22 -2.28
CA MET A 194 34.74 0.19 -1.76
C MET A 194 34.48 -0.14 -0.29
N GLU A 195 34.25 0.87 0.55
CA GLU A 195 33.91 0.68 1.97
C GLU A 195 32.60 -0.06 2.11
N THR A 196 31.55 0.34 1.37
CA THR A 196 30.26 -0.36 1.36
C THR A 196 30.42 -1.85 1.09
N ILE A 197 31.17 -2.23 0.05
CA ILE A 197 31.40 -3.63 -0.31
C ILE A 197 32.21 -4.34 0.80
N HIS A 198 33.29 -3.75 1.29
CA HIS A 198 34.13 -4.36 2.28
C HIS A 198 33.41 -4.65 3.59
N PHE A 199 32.51 -3.77 4.04
CA PHE A 199 31.75 -3.97 5.26
C PHE A 199 30.68 -5.05 5.12
N TYR A 200 29.99 -5.14 3.97
CA TYR A 200 28.75 -5.92 3.88
C TYR A 200 28.82 -7.16 2.99
N ARG A 201 29.93 -7.44 2.31
CA ARG A 201 30.05 -8.58 1.37
C ARG A 201 29.88 -9.98 1.99
N ASN A 202 29.93 -10.11 3.32
CA ASN A 202 29.77 -11.41 3.99
C ASN A 202 28.30 -11.76 4.26
N HIS A 203 27.36 -10.84 4.08
CA HIS A 203 25.93 -11.09 4.25
C HIS A 203 25.35 -11.83 3.04
N PRO A 204 24.77 -13.03 3.22
CA PRO A 204 24.16 -13.76 2.10
C PRO A 204 22.92 -13.07 1.54
N SER A 205 22.22 -12.25 2.32
CA SER A 205 21.08 -11.46 1.88
C SER A 205 21.41 -10.40 0.83
N VAL A 206 22.63 -9.87 0.80
CA VAL A 206 23.05 -8.90 -0.21
C VAL A 206 23.03 -9.55 -1.59
N LEU A 207 22.09 -9.13 -2.44
CA LEU A 207 21.84 -9.70 -3.75
C LEU A 207 22.69 -9.01 -4.84
N PHE A 208 22.78 -7.69 -4.78
CA PHE A 208 23.64 -6.87 -5.64
C PHE A 208 23.95 -5.51 -5.00
N TRP A 209 24.95 -4.85 -5.57
CA TRP A 209 25.43 -3.54 -5.12
C TRP A 209 24.83 -2.43 -5.95
N SER A 210 24.37 -1.36 -5.33
CA SER A 210 24.03 -0.11 -6.02
C SER A 210 25.18 0.89 -5.88
N MET A 211 25.73 1.34 -7.01
CA MET A 211 26.89 2.23 -7.03
C MET A 211 26.52 3.67 -6.72
N ALA A 212 25.32 4.11 -7.07
CA ALA A 212 24.83 5.47 -6.84
C ALA A 212 23.32 5.56 -7.08
N ASN A 213 22.66 6.49 -6.39
CA ASN A 213 21.27 6.88 -6.66
C ASN A 213 21.21 8.07 -7.62
N GLU A 214 20.26 8.02 -8.57
CA GLU A 214 19.85 9.14 -9.44
C GLU A 214 21.00 10.03 -9.92
N SER A 215 22.02 9.39 -10.47
CA SER A 215 23.26 10.03 -10.89
C SER A 215 23.49 9.85 -12.38
N TYR A 216 24.24 10.76 -12.99
CA TYR A 216 24.61 10.62 -14.40
C TYR A 216 25.82 9.71 -14.55
N TRP A 217 25.68 8.69 -15.42
CA TRP A 217 26.79 7.82 -15.79
C TRP A 217 27.90 8.61 -16.51
N ASN A 218 29.13 8.38 -16.10
CA ASN A 218 30.31 9.03 -16.67
C ASN A 218 31.53 8.09 -16.68
N LYS A 219 32.67 8.57 -17.17
CA LYS A 219 33.92 7.79 -17.27
C LYS A 219 34.44 7.33 -15.88
N GLU A 220 34.25 8.14 -14.85
CA GLU A 220 34.65 7.81 -13.47
C GLU A 220 33.86 6.62 -12.94
N PHE A 221 32.53 6.60 -13.11
CA PHE A 221 31.72 5.45 -12.77
C PHE A 221 32.06 4.19 -13.58
N ALA A 222 32.39 4.35 -14.87
CA ALA A 222 32.89 3.25 -15.69
C ALA A 222 34.20 2.64 -15.16
N GLN A 223 35.08 3.44 -14.57
CA GLN A 223 36.27 2.94 -13.89
C GLN A 223 35.95 2.30 -12.54
N ILE A 224 35.08 2.94 -11.74
CA ILE A 224 34.69 2.45 -10.41
C ILE A 224 34.04 1.07 -10.50
N GLN A 225 33.19 0.81 -11.49
CA GLN A 225 32.56 -0.52 -11.63
C GLN A 225 33.56 -1.66 -11.77
N GLU A 226 34.75 -1.43 -12.34
CA GLU A 226 35.79 -2.44 -12.43
C GLU A 226 36.38 -2.77 -11.05
N TYR A 227 36.50 -1.75 -10.17
CA TYR A 227 36.93 -1.97 -8.77
C TYR A 227 35.84 -2.68 -7.97
N VAL A 228 34.56 -2.31 -8.18
CA VAL A 228 33.40 -2.97 -7.57
C VAL A 228 33.41 -4.46 -7.92
N TYR A 229 33.55 -4.81 -9.18
CA TYR A 229 33.64 -6.20 -9.64
C TYR A 229 34.86 -6.95 -9.05
N LYS A 230 36.02 -6.31 -8.95
CA LYS A 230 37.21 -6.91 -8.36
C LYS A 230 37.09 -7.09 -6.86
N ALA A 231 36.36 -6.23 -6.16
CA ALA A 231 36.15 -6.31 -4.72
C ALA A 231 35.16 -7.44 -4.34
N ASP A 232 34.15 -7.66 -5.20
CA ASP A 232 33.19 -8.76 -5.04
C ASP A 232 32.66 -9.22 -6.41
N SER A 233 33.28 -10.26 -6.95
CA SER A 233 32.87 -10.90 -8.21
C SER A 233 31.70 -11.90 -8.02
N THR A 234 31.23 -12.12 -6.79
CA THR A 234 30.16 -13.08 -6.48
C THR A 234 28.76 -12.47 -6.60
N ARG A 235 28.68 -11.17 -6.81
CA ARG A 235 27.43 -10.39 -6.96
C ARG A 235 27.54 -9.43 -8.12
N PRO A 236 26.43 -9.23 -8.87
CA PRO A 236 26.35 -8.15 -9.83
C PRO A 236 26.20 -6.80 -9.10
N HIS A 237 26.25 -5.74 -9.87
CA HIS A 237 25.96 -4.38 -9.42
C HIS A 237 25.00 -3.68 -10.37
N THR A 238 24.36 -2.64 -9.87
CA THR A 238 23.50 -1.73 -10.63
C THR A 238 23.98 -0.30 -10.47
N PHE A 239 23.48 0.56 -11.32
CA PHE A 239 23.67 2.00 -11.23
C PHE A 239 22.33 2.68 -11.53
N HIS A 240 21.83 3.46 -10.57
CA HIS A 240 20.60 4.20 -10.77
C HIS A 240 20.93 5.47 -11.54
N ASP A 241 20.75 5.40 -12.84
CA ASP A 241 20.97 6.50 -13.75
C ASP A 241 19.98 7.63 -13.40
N GLN A 242 19.63 8.48 -14.12
CA GLN A 242 18.73 9.54 -13.82
C GLN A 242 17.29 9.06 -13.55
N ALA A 243 16.56 9.72 -12.66
CA ALA A 243 15.33 9.24 -12.08
C ALA A 243 14.11 9.90 -12.61
N TYR A 244 13.65 10.58 -13.23
CA TYR A 244 12.28 11.10 -13.41
C TYR A 244 11.58 10.58 -14.66
N GLY A 245 10.69 9.60 -14.45
CA GLY A 245 9.62 9.26 -15.38
C GLY A 245 10.09 8.76 -16.73
N GLY A 246 11.05 7.85 -16.77
CA GLY A 246 11.48 7.32 -18.03
C GLY A 246 12.58 6.28 -17.93
N PHE A 247 12.95 5.76 -19.06
CA PHE A 247 13.95 4.73 -19.21
C PHE A 247 15.35 5.39 -19.26
N ASN A 248 16.05 5.45 -18.13
CA ASN A 248 17.22 6.30 -17.92
C ASN A 248 18.57 5.57 -17.97
N ASN A 249 18.64 4.38 -18.50
CA ASN A 249 19.87 3.60 -18.55
C ASN A 249 20.80 3.91 -19.72
N GLN A 250 20.68 5.04 -20.31
CA GLN A 250 21.57 5.42 -21.42
C GLN A 250 22.95 5.73 -20.88
N GLY A 251 23.93 4.92 -21.23
CA GLY A 251 25.32 5.09 -20.86
C GLY A 251 25.82 4.15 -19.77
N SER A 252 25.00 3.75 -18.79
CA SER A 252 25.39 2.75 -17.80
C SER A 252 25.69 1.40 -18.44
N THR A 253 26.82 0.81 -18.05
CA THR A 253 27.23 -0.54 -18.44
C THR A 253 27.11 -1.53 -17.31
N ALA A 254 26.48 -1.18 -16.19
CA ALA A 254 26.25 -2.06 -15.06
C ALA A 254 25.49 -3.34 -15.49
N PRO A 255 25.82 -4.52 -14.91
CA PRO A 255 25.19 -5.78 -15.27
C PRO A 255 23.67 -5.81 -15.10
N ILE A 256 23.14 -5.05 -14.14
CA ILE A 256 21.70 -4.87 -13.91
C ILE A 256 21.35 -3.45 -14.31
N ALA A 257 20.41 -3.31 -15.25
CA ALA A 257 19.85 -2.04 -15.67
C ALA A 257 18.77 -1.56 -14.65
N ASN A 258 18.55 -0.26 -14.61
CA ASN A 258 17.64 0.37 -13.65
C ASN A 258 16.69 1.36 -14.30
N ILE A 259 15.50 1.52 -13.73
CA ILE A 259 14.55 2.57 -14.06
C ILE A 259 13.85 3.05 -12.78
N HIS A 260 13.56 4.36 -12.70
CA HIS A 260 12.73 4.96 -11.68
C HIS A 260 11.39 5.43 -12.27
N TYR A 261 10.32 5.26 -11.52
CA TYR A 261 8.95 5.71 -11.84
C TYR A 261 8.46 5.32 -13.23
N PRO A 262 8.52 4.03 -13.59
CA PRO A 262 8.09 3.58 -14.91
C PRO A 262 6.60 3.85 -15.14
N GLY A 263 6.27 4.17 -16.38
CA GLY A 263 4.89 4.23 -16.84
C GLY A 263 4.26 2.85 -17.05
N PRO A 264 2.96 2.79 -17.32
CA PRO A 264 2.22 1.53 -17.46
C PRO A 264 2.76 0.57 -18.53
N ASP A 265 3.43 1.10 -19.55
CA ASP A 265 3.92 0.34 -20.71
C ASP A 265 5.44 0.12 -20.74
N ASP A 266 6.20 0.63 -19.77
CA ASP A 266 7.66 0.56 -19.79
C ASP A 266 8.21 -0.86 -19.64
N TYR A 267 7.43 -1.80 -19.09
CA TYR A 267 7.78 -3.21 -19.10
C TYR A 267 8.01 -3.77 -20.52
N LYS A 268 7.32 -3.23 -21.54
CA LYS A 268 7.49 -3.63 -22.95
C LYS A 268 8.87 -3.22 -23.51
N VAL A 269 9.43 -2.13 -22.99
CA VAL A 269 10.78 -1.67 -23.33
C VAL A 269 11.80 -2.50 -22.56
N ALA A 270 11.57 -2.72 -21.26
CA ALA A 270 12.42 -3.55 -20.41
C ALA A 270 12.54 -5.01 -20.94
N ALA A 271 11.47 -5.57 -21.49
CA ALA A 271 11.46 -6.89 -22.11
C ALA A 271 12.46 -7.06 -23.28
N LYS A 272 12.82 -5.96 -23.92
CA LYS A 272 13.77 -5.95 -25.04
C LYS A 272 15.24 -5.71 -24.61
N SER A 273 15.47 -5.47 -23.32
CA SER A 273 16.81 -5.29 -22.78
C SER A 273 17.62 -6.58 -22.90
N ASN A 274 18.92 -6.45 -23.17
CA ASN A 274 19.87 -7.57 -23.18
C ASN A 274 20.44 -7.90 -21.78
N ARG A 275 20.04 -7.15 -20.75
CA ARG A 275 20.42 -7.34 -19.36
C ARG A 275 19.18 -7.19 -18.45
N PRO A 276 19.15 -7.81 -17.24
CA PRO A 276 18.02 -7.70 -16.35
C PRO A 276 17.75 -6.26 -15.94
N MET A 277 16.46 -5.92 -15.78
CA MET A 277 15.99 -4.60 -15.40
C MET A 277 15.35 -4.64 -14.02
N VAL A 278 15.84 -3.81 -13.09
CA VAL A 278 15.21 -3.58 -11.80
C VAL A 278 14.48 -2.23 -11.79
N TYR A 279 13.26 -2.18 -11.25
CA TYR A 279 12.57 -0.93 -10.98
C TYR A 279 13.01 -0.42 -9.61
N GLY A 280 14.03 0.43 -9.60
CA GLY A 280 14.67 0.91 -8.37
C GLY A 280 13.75 1.74 -7.50
N GLU A 281 12.82 2.48 -8.12
CA GLU A 281 11.74 3.21 -7.45
C GLU A 281 10.49 3.17 -8.31
N TYR A 282 9.35 2.76 -7.72
CA TYR A 282 8.09 2.74 -8.45
C TYR A 282 6.88 2.86 -7.51
N CYS A 283 5.70 3.06 -8.07
CA CYS A 283 4.44 3.22 -7.35
C CYS A 283 4.48 4.23 -6.20
N HIS A 284 5.25 5.30 -6.37
CA HIS A 284 5.34 6.38 -5.40
C HIS A 284 3.98 7.08 -5.24
N LEU A 285 3.39 6.99 -4.04
CA LEU A 285 2.22 7.78 -3.69
C LEU A 285 2.69 9.18 -3.32
N ASN A 286 2.48 10.13 -4.21
CA ASN A 286 2.77 11.54 -3.94
C ASN A 286 1.79 12.08 -2.87
N VAL A 287 2.33 12.56 -1.77
CA VAL A 287 1.55 13.13 -0.67
C VAL A 287 1.65 14.65 -0.58
N TYR A 288 2.51 15.24 -1.37
CA TYR A 288 2.73 16.69 -1.37
C TYR A 288 1.50 17.42 -1.91
N ASN A 289 1.03 18.41 -1.14
CA ASN A 289 -0.12 19.25 -1.52
C ASN A 289 -1.39 18.46 -1.89
N ARG A 290 -1.53 17.21 -1.42
CA ARG A 290 -2.72 16.39 -1.62
C ARG A 290 -3.59 16.35 -0.37
N SER A 291 -4.26 17.47 -0.08
CA SER A 291 -5.17 17.59 1.07
C SER A 291 -6.31 16.57 1.05
N GLU A 292 -6.69 16.04 -0.14
CA GLU A 292 -7.66 14.97 -0.26
C GLU A 292 -7.25 13.68 0.44
N LEU A 293 -5.96 13.35 0.55
CA LEU A 293 -5.49 12.19 1.30
C LEU A 293 -5.75 12.32 2.82
N VAL A 294 -5.84 13.55 3.31
CA VAL A 294 -6.15 13.86 4.70
C VAL A 294 -7.65 13.94 4.92
N THR A 295 -8.38 14.58 4.02
CA THR A 295 -9.83 14.76 4.13
C THR A 295 -10.63 13.53 3.75
N ASP A 296 -10.08 12.66 2.88
CA ASP A 296 -10.68 11.41 2.42
C ASP A 296 -9.63 10.29 2.37
N PRO A 297 -9.31 9.67 3.51
CA PRO A 297 -8.32 8.59 3.56
C PRO A 297 -8.66 7.37 2.70
N GLY A 298 -9.92 7.25 2.27
CA GLY A 298 -10.39 6.18 1.38
C GLY A 298 -9.66 6.12 0.04
N ILE A 299 -9.12 7.26 -0.42
CA ILE A 299 -8.35 7.35 -1.67
C ILE A 299 -7.06 6.50 -1.61
N ARG A 300 -6.49 6.29 -0.42
CA ARG A 300 -5.28 5.48 -0.25
C ARG A 300 -5.46 4.05 -0.74
N SER A 301 -6.67 3.50 -0.65
CA SER A 301 -7.00 2.17 -1.18
C SER A 301 -7.01 2.11 -2.72
N ASP A 302 -7.02 3.24 -3.41
CA ASP A 302 -6.91 3.28 -4.87
C ASP A 302 -5.48 3.06 -5.38
N TRP A 303 -4.50 3.10 -4.50
CA TRP A 303 -3.11 2.81 -4.84
C TRP A 303 -2.92 1.43 -5.48
N ALA A 304 -3.73 0.46 -5.09
CA ALA A 304 -3.76 -0.86 -5.70
C ALA A 304 -4.07 -0.84 -7.21
N LEU A 305 -4.79 0.18 -7.72
CA LEU A 305 -5.06 0.34 -9.16
C LEU A 305 -3.78 0.58 -9.98
N ALA A 306 -2.72 1.08 -9.34
CA ALA A 306 -1.41 1.22 -9.96
C ALA A 306 -0.51 0.02 -9.67
N LEU A 307 -0.43 -0.42 -8.42
CA LEU A 307 0.50 -1.48 -8.02
C LEU A 307 0.15 -2.83 -8.64
N ALA A 308 -1.14 -3.20 -8.70
CA ALA A 308 -1.54 -4.52 -9.18
C ALA A 308 -1.16 -4.75 -10.66
N PRO A 309 -1.51 -3.88 -11.62
CA PRO A 309 -1.09 -4.08 -13.00
C PRO A 309 0.43 -3.95 -13.17
N THR A 310 1.09 -3.07 -12.41
CA THR A 310 2.56 -2.93 -12.46
C THR A 310 3.24 -4.24 -12.05
N TRP A 311 2.85 -4.81 -10.91
CA TRP A 311 3.44 -6.06 -10.43
C TRP A 311 3.12 -7.23 -11.37
N GLU A 312 1.89 -7.36 -11.86
CA GLU A 312 1.54 -8.44 -12.79
C GLU A 312 2.35 -8.35 -14.08
N ASN A 313 2.53 -7.15 -14.64
CA ASN A 313 3.37 -6.93 -15.81
C ASN A 313 4.84 -7.28 -15.54
N MET A 314 5.38 -6.91 -14.38
CA MET A 314 6.75 -7.28 -13.99
C MET A 314 6.92 -8.79 -13.84
N TYR A 315 5.94 -9.44 -13.19
CA TYR A 315 6.00 -10.88 -12.94
C TYR A 315 5.97 -11.68 -14.23
N GLN A 316 5.08 -11.33 -15.16
CA GLN A 316 4.91 -12.03 -16.45
C GLN A 316 6.00 -11.71 -17.47
N THR A 317 6.77 -10.63 -17.26
CA THR A 317 7.74 -10.18 -18.27
C THR A 317 9.13 -10.71 -17.97
N ARG A 318 9.68 -11.50 -18.87
CA ARG A 318 11.09 -11.89 -18.83
C ARG A 318 11.96 -10.64 -18.96
N GLY A 319 13.05 -10.58 -18.19
CA GLY A 319 13.96 -9.43 -18.20
C GLY A 319 13.60 -8.33 -17.22
N VAL A 320 12.37 -8.31 -16.68
CA VAL A 320 11.99 -7.42 -15.57
C VAL A 320 12.11 -8.18 -14.26
N LEU A 321 13.02 -7.77 -13.39
CA LEU A 321 13.25 -8.44 -12.12
C LEU A 321 12.14 -8.19 -11.09
N GLY A 322 11.42 -7.09 -11.22
CA GLY A 322 10.63 -6.47 -10.18
C GLY A 322 11.34 -5.24 -9.64
N GLY A 323 11.19 -4.91 -8.36
CA GLY A 323 11.86 -3.72 -7.82
C GLY A 323 11.38 -3.30 -6.44
N SER A 324 11.58 -2.01 -6.15
CA SER A 324 11.33 -1.42 -4.83
C SER A 324 10.30 -0.30 -4.92
N ILE A 325 9.20 -0.43 -4.18
CA ILE A 325 8.21 0.64 -4.02
C ILE A 325 8.86 1.83 -3.33
N TRP A 326 8.62 3.05 -3.81
CA TRP A 326 8.99 4.27 -3.13
C TRP A 326 7.82 4.78 -2.28
N SER A 327 7.92 4.74 -0.96
CA SER A 327 8.91 4.03 -0.16
C SER A 327 8.17 3.08 0.79
N GLY A 328 8.90 2.22 1.50
CA GLY A 328 8.33 1.22 2.42
C GLY A 328 7.84 1.80 3.75
N ILE A 329 8.23 3.03 4.10
CA ILE A 329 7.90 3.68 5.37
C ILE A 329 7.74 5.19 5.17
N ASP A 330 6.91 5.81 6.00
CA ASP A 330 6.80 7.28 6.06
C ASP A 330 8.12 7.92 6.48
N ASP A 331 8.57 8.94 5.77
CA ASP A 331 9.79 9.69 6.10
C ASP A 331 9.42 11.01 6.80
N ILE A 332 9.09 10.91 8.10
CA ILE A 332 8.66 12.04 8.93
C ILE A 332 9.30 11.97 10.30
N PHE A 333 9.99 13.05 10.70
CA PHE A 333 10.56 13.26 12.03
C PHE A 333 9.73 14.27 12.82
N GLN A 334 9.52 13.98 14.10
CA GLN A 334 8.80 14.86 15.03
C GLN A 334 9.79 15.63 15.90
N LEU A 335 10.00 16.88 15.60
CA LEU A 335 10.94 17.73 16.36
C LEU A 335 10.39 18.09 17.75
N PRO A 336 11.28 18.41 18.72
CA PRO A 336 10.87 18.79 20.09
C PRO A 336 9.97 20.03 20.16
N ASP A 337 10.05 20.92 19.19
CA ASP A 337 9.23 22.14 19.09
C ASP A 337 7.82 21.89 18.52
N GLY A 338 7.49 20.62 18.17
CA GLY A 338 6.22 20.24 17.61
C GLY A 338 6.15 20.27 16.07
N ASN A 339 7.22 20.73 15.41
CA ASN A 339 7.30 20.69 13.96
C ASN A 339 7.57 19.27 13.46
N ALA A 340 7.01 18.93 12.31
CA ALA A 340 7.36 17.72 11.56
C ALA A 340 8.27 18.10 10.39
N VAL A 341 9.35 17.35 10.20
CA VAL A 341 10.25 17.49 9.06
C VAL A 341 10.44 16.14 8.37
N GLY A 342 10.84 16.15 7.11
CA GLY A 342 11.01 14.97 6.28
C GLY A 342 10.26 15.12 4.97
N TYR A 343 10.23 14.05 4.18
CA TYR A 343 9.68 14.12 2.83
C TYR A 343 8.18 13.85 2.76
N GLY A 344 7.62 12.96 3.60
CA GLY A 344 6.17 12.77 3.63
C GLY A 344 5.66 11.42 4.11
N ALA A 345 4.32 11.33 4.23
CA ALA A 345 3.57 10.16 4.70
C ALA A 345 3.22 9.20 3.55
N TRP A 346 4.17 8.80 2.75
CA TRP A 346 3.99 8.01 1.52
C TRP A 346 4.11 6.49 1.68
N GLY A 347 4.67 6.00 2.79
CA GLY A 347 4.89 4.57 3.01
C GLY A 347 3.60 3.77 3.26
N PRO A 348 3.59 2.46 3.04
CA PRO A 348 2.52 1.57 3.46
C PRO A 348 2.47 1.36 4.98
N ILE A 349 3.54 1.67 5.71
CA ILE A 349 3.56 1.79 7.16
C ILE A 349 3.94 3.21 7.58
N ASP A 350 3.39 3.68 8.69
CA ASP A 350 3.79 4.96 9.26
C ASP A 350 5.11 4.86 10.05
N GLY A 351 5.64 5.99 10.48
CA GLY A 351 6.88 6.04 11.26
C GLY A 351 6.83 5.24 12.57
N TRP A 352 5.64 5.03 13.14
CA TRP A 352 5.40 4.19 14.31
C TRP A 352 5.16 2.71 13.99
N ARG A 353 5.33 2.30 12.72
CA ARG A 353 5.16 0.94 12.20
C ARG A 353 3.72 0.43 12.27
N ARG A 354 2.75 1.34 12.16
CA ARG A 354 1.35 0.95 12.01
C ARG A 354 1.03 0.77 10.52
N PRO A 355 0.43 -0.37 10.11
CA PRO A 355 -0.04 -0.56 8.74
C PRO A 355 -1.06 0.49 8.34
N LYS A 356 -0.89 1.06 7.14
CA LYS A 356 -1.87 1.92 6.46
C LYS A 356 -2.62 1.11 5.39
N PRO A 357 -3.64 1.66 4.71
CA PRO A 357 -4.39 0.91 3.70
C PRO A 357 -3.52 0.23 2.64
N GLU A 358 -2.49 0.91 2.18
CA GLU A 358 -1.55 0.46 1.16
C GLU A 358 -0.76 -0.80 1.57
N TYR A 359 -0.56 -1.00 2.87
CA TYR A 359 0.12 -2.19 3.40
C TYR A 359 -0.62 -3.48 3.06
N TRP A 360 -1.95 -3.48 3.19
CA TRP A 360 -2.77 -4.64 2.87
C TRP A 360 -2.83 -4.89 1.36
N ASP A 361 -2.93 -3.82 0.57
CA ASP A 361 -2.88 -3.91 -0.89
C ASP A 361 -1.54 -4.49 -1.36
N MET A 362 -0.42 -4.03 -0.80
CA MET A 362 0.91 -4.58 -1.07
C MET A 362 0.98 -6.07 -0.72
N LYS A 363 0.47 -6.47 0.46
CA LYS A 363 0.43 -7.87 0.90
C LYS A 363 -0.33 -8.76 -0.09
N LYS A 364 -1.51 -8.33 -0.53
CA LYS A 364 -2.35 -9.08 -1.46
C LYS A 364 -1.74 -9.18 -2.85
N ILE A 365 -1.18 -8.09 -3.36
CA ILE A 365 -0.59 -8.01 -4.70
C ILE A 365 0.72 -8.80 -4.76
N TYR A 366 1.52 -8.77 -3.71
CA TYR A 366 2.77 -9.51 -3.61
C TYR A 366 2.61 -10.97 -3.14
N SER A 367 1.38 -11.44 -2.97
CA SER A 367 1.13 -12.81 -2.56
C SER A 367 1.88 -13.82 -3.44
N PRO A 368 2.62 -14.77 -2.84
CA PRO A 368 3.24 -15.86 -3.56
C PRO A 368 2.25 -16.98 -3.90
N VAL A 369 0.98 -16.86 -3.49
CA VAL A 369 -0.10 -17.79 -3.84
C VAL A 369 -1.23 -17.00 -4.47
N LYS A 370 -1.57 -17.30 -5.72
CA LYS A 370 -2.66 -16.63 -6.42
C LYS A 370 -3.80 -17.64 -6.67
N VAL A 371 -4.93 -17.42 -6.02
CA VAL A 371 -6.16 -18.16 -6.29
C VAL A 371 -6.80 -17.61 -7.56
N LEU A 372 -7.08 -18.49 -8.52
CA LEU A 372 -7.65 -18.14 -9.82
C LEU A 372 -9.18 -18.37 -9.86
N THR A 373 -9.70 -19.15 -8.93
CA THR A 373 -11.13 -19.48 -8.84
C THR A 373 -11.90 -18.31 -8.20
N GLU A 374 -12.83 -17.72 -8.93
CA GLU A 374 -13.66 -16.59 -8.45
C GLU A 374 -14.93 -17.05 -7.73
N ALA A 375 -15.52 -18.20 -8.13
CA ALA A 375 -16.71 -18.77 -7.53
C ALA A 375 -16.73 -20.29 -7.73
N LEU A 376 -17.46 -21.00 -6.86
CA LEU A 376 -17.60 -22.45 -6.86
C LEU A 376 -19.07 -22.86 -6.88
N SER A 377 -19.35 -24.04 -7.38
CA SER A 377 -20.66 -24.72 -7.20
C SER A 377 -20.62 -25.65 -5.98
N PRO A 378 -21.72 -25.79 -5.24
CA PRO A 378 -21.79 -26.73 -4.12
C PRO A 378 -21.48 -28.15 -4.57
N ALA A 379 -20.53 -28.82 -3.92
CA ALA A 379 -20.10 -30.19 -4.24
C ALA A 379 -19.43 -30.84 -3.02
N ASN A 380 -19.37 -32.18 -3.00
CA ASN A 380 -18.67 -32.92 -1.95
C ASN A 380 -17.15 -32.79 -2.02
N GLU A 381 -16.63 -32.28 -3.13
CA GLU A 381 -15.24 -31.86 -3.28
C GLU A 381 -15.22 -30.49 -3.98
N LEU A 382 -14.74 -29.46 -3.28
CA LEU A 382 -14.50 -28.15 -3.86
C LEU A 382 -13.09 -28.10 -4.45
N VAL A 383 -12.99 -27.69 -5.73
CA VAL A 383 -11.72 -27.66 -6.46
C VAL A 383 -11.35 -26.22 -6.78
N VAL A 384 -10.21 -25.78 -6.26
CA VAL A 384 -9.70 -24.40 -6.39
C VAL A 384 -8.46 -24.41 -7.27
N ASP A 385 -8.49 -23.64 -8.35
CA ASP A 385 -7.34 -23.42 -9.23
C ASP A 385 -6.42 -22.36 -8.60
N VAL A 386 -5.13 -22.67 -8.56
CA VAL A 386 -4.11 -21.81 -7.94
C VAL A 386 -2.83 -21.77 -8.76
N GLU A 387 -2.11 -20.64 -8.67
CA GLU A 387 -0.76 -20.44 -9.16
C GLU A 387 0.20 -20.34 -7.96
N ASN A 388 1.27 -21.16 -7.98
CA ASN A 388 2.37 -21.09 -7.02
C ASN A 388 3.46 -20.16 -7.55
N ARG A 389 3.56 -18.95 -6.99
CA ARG A 389 4.55 -17.93 -7.36
C ARG A 389 5.79 -17.93 -6.45
N TYR A 390 5.97 -18.94 -5.61
CA TYR A 390 7.23 -19.17 -4.91
C TYR A 390 8.33 -19.57 -5.90
N THR A 391 9.56 -19.19 -5.56
CA THR A 391 10.74 -19.54 -6.38
C THR A 391 11.30 -20.92 -5.99
N TYR A 392 11.22 -21.29 -4.71
CA TYR A 392 11.83 -22.51 -4.18
C TYR A 392 10.83 -23.46 -3.54
N LEU A 393 9.80 -22.95 -2.84
CA LEU A 393 8.85 -23.78 -2.08
C LEU A 393 7.81 -24.43 -2.98
N ASN A 394 7.61 -25.74 -2.81
CA ASN A 394 6.45 -26.44 -3.34
C ASN A 394 5.23 -26.09 -2.47
N MET A 395 4.04 -26.15 -3.04
CA MET A 395 2.80 -25.83 -2.31
C MET A 395 2.49 -26.82 -1.18
N ASP A 396 3.01 -28.06 -1.23
CA ASP A 396 2.88 -29.04 -0.15
C ASP A 396 3.73 -28.70 1.10
N GLU A 397 4.68 -27.77 0.98
CA GLU A 397 5.41 -27.19 2.09
C GLU A 397 4.66 -26.01 2.76
N ILE A 398 3.55 -25.55 2.15
CA ILE A 398 2.71 -24.48 2.67
C ILE A 398 1.52 -25.07 3.41
N LYS A 399 1.26 -24.56 4.61
CA LYS A 399 0.05 -24.96 5.36
C LYS A 399 -1.18 -24.30 4.72
N ILE A 400 -2.07 -25.14 4.16
CA ILE A 400 -3.33 -24.71 3.56
C ILE A 400 -4.45 -25.07 4.53
N ALA A 401 -4.99 -24.07 5.22
CA ALA A 401 -6.15 -24.22 6.09
C ALA A 401 -7.42 -23.76 5.36
N TRP A 402 -8.55 -24.45 5.63
CA TRP A 402 -9.84 -24.13 5.03
C TRP A 402 -10.97 -24.16 6.04
N GLN A 403 -12.04 -23.40 5.76
CA GLN A 403 -13.29 -23.43 6.50
C GLN A 403 -14.48 -23.28 5.55
N TYR A 404 -15.49 -24.14 5.71
CA TYR A 404 -16.77 -24.11 4.99
C TYR A 404 -17.91 -24.27 6.00
N GLY A 405 -18.55 -23.18 6.36
CA GLY A 405 -19.53 -23.16 7.46
C GLY A 405 -18.91 -23.59 8.78
N LYS A 406 -19.35 -24.75 9.30
CA LYS A 406 -18.79 -25.34 10.54
C LYS A 406 -17.67 -26.35 10.28
N GLU A 407 -17.53 -26.80 9.04
CA GLU A 407 -16.46 -27.72 8.63
C GLU A 407 -15.16 -26.94 8.45
N LYS A 408 -14.07 -27.48 8.93
CA LYS A 408 -12.73 -26.91 8.79
C LYS A 408 -11.66 -27.98 8.80
N GLY A 409 -10.53 -27.70 8.21
CA GLY A 409 -9.40 -28.62 8.17
C GLY A 409 -8.18 -28.03 7.49
N THR A 410 -7.26 -28.91 7.18
CA THR A 410 -6.09 -28.61 6.35
C THR A 410 -6.02 -29.58 5.18
N VAL A 411 -5.48 -29.14 4.08
CA VAL A 411 -5.21 -29.95 2.91
C VAL A 411 -3.77 -29.71 2.44
N SER A 412 -3.24 -30.63 1.65
CA SER A 412 -1.95 -30.50 0.98
C SER A 412 -2.14 -30.61 -0.52
N ALA A 413 -1.37 -29.89 -1.29
CA ALA A 413 -1.37 -29.94 -2.74
C ALA A 413 0.06 -29.83 -3.26
N SER A 414 0.53 -30.80 -4.04
CA SER A 414 1.87 -30.75 -4.62
C SER A 414 1.80 -29.97 -5.93
N ILE A 415 2.17 -28.68 -5.84
CA ILE A 415 2.25 -27.75 -6.96
C ILE A 415 3.65 -27.16 -6.98
N PRO A 416 4.47 -27.42 -7.99
CA PRO A 416 5.86 -27.02 -8.00
C PRO A 416 6.01 -25.49 -8.00
N PRO A 417 7.18 -24.96 -7.59
CA PRO A 417 7.50 -23.55 -7.71
C PRO A 417 7.29 -23.04 -9.14
N SER A 418 6.70 -21.84 -9.27
CA SER A 418 6.35 -21.21 -10.55
C SER A 418 5.41 -22.08 -11.44
N GLY A 419 4.55 -22.88 -10.81
CA GLY A 419 3.61 -23.77 -11.48
C GLY A 419 2.17 -23.52 -11.10
N ASP A 420 1.26 -24.09 -11.89
CA ASP A 420 -0.18 -24.05 -11.67
C ASP A 420 -0.69 -25.42 -11.18
N GLY A 421 -1.80 -25.41 -10.45
CA GLY A 421 -2.40 -26.63 -9.98
C GLY A 421 -3.76 -26.44 -9.30
N LYS A 422 -4.21 -27.50 -8.62
CA LYS A 422 -5.53 -27.57 -8.01
C LYS A 422 -5.42 -27.97 -6.54
N ILE A 423 -6.11 -27.23 -5.68
CA ILE A 423 -6.35 -27.62 -4.29
C ILE A 423 -7.73 -28.29 -4.24
N ARG A 424 -7.80 -29.51 -3.67
CA ARG A 424 -9.02 -30.29 -3.51
C ARG A 424 -9.42 -30.34 -2.05
N ILE A 425 -10.65 -29.90 -1.75
CA ILE A 425 -11.16 -29.72 -0.41
C ILE A 425 -12.39 -30.63 -0.23
N PRO A 426 -12.31 -31.69 0.59
CA PRO A 426 -13.44 -32.56 0.86
C PRO A 426 -14.47 -31.84 1.72
N ILE A 427 -15.74 -31.88 1.31
CA ILE A 427 -16.88 -31.27 2.01
C ILE A 427 -17.93 -32.34 2.28
N ALA A 428 -18.32 -32.52 3.54
CA ALA A 428 -19.35 -33.48 3.93
C ALA A 428 -20.76 -32.93 3.67
N ASN A 429 -20.95 -31.62 3.81
CA ASN A 429 -22.29 -31.00 3.74
C ASN A 429 -22.26 -29.80 2.75
N PRO A 430 -22.30 -30.03 1.44
CA PRO A 430 -22.08 -28.98 0.44
C PRO A 430 -23.13 -27.85 0.45
N ASP A 431 -24.35 -28.08 0.97
CA ASP A 431 -25.43 -27.08 1.01
C ASP A 431 -25.51 -26.31 2.35
N LYS A 432 -24.53 -26.46 3.25
CA LYS A 432 -24.56 -25.85 4.59
C LYS A 432 -23.87 -24.51 4.70
N ALA A 433 -23.17 -24.10 3.69
CA ALA A 433 -22.54 -22.77 3.62
C ALA A 433 -22.54 -22.27 2.17
N ASN A 434 -22.25 -21.00 2.01
CA ASN A 434 -22.20 -20.32 0.73
C ASN A 434 -20.86 -19.64 0.44
N GLU A 435 -19.87 -19.88 1.30
CA GLU A 435 -18.53 -19.29 1.16
C GLU A 435 -17.48 -20.29 1.68
N LEU A 436 -16.38 -20.42 0.93
CA LEU A 436 -15.18 -21.16 1.31
C LEU A 436 -14.09 -20.16 1.72
N TYR A 437 -13.64 -20.25 2.97
CA TYR A 437 -12.45 -19.53 3.43
C TYR A 437 -11.21 -20.39 3.25
N LEU A 438 -10.13 -19.79 2.74
CA LEU A 438 -8.79 -20.38 2.61
C LEU A 438 -7.75 -19.46 3.24
N SER A 439 -6.77 -20.07 3.93
CA SER A 439 -5.61 -19.38 4.47
C SER A 439 -4.34 -20.16 4.15
N PHE A 440 -3.33 -19.43 3.69
CA PHE A 440 -2.02 -19.97 3.31
C PHE A 440 -0.95 -19.44 4.26
N THR A 441 -0.22 -20.35 4.93
CA THR A 441 0.84 -19.99 5.87
C THR A 441 2.15 -20.63 5.42
N ASP A 442 3.21 -19.83 5.28
CA ASP A 442 4.53 -20.30 4.89
C ASP A 442 5.23 -21.07 6.04
N PRO A 443 6.31 -21.83 5.78
CA PRO A 443 7.01 -22.61 6.82
C PRO A 443 7.58 -21.77 7.97
N ARG A 444 7.73 -20.46 7.81
CA ARG A 444 8.21 -19.54 8.85
C ARG A 444 7.09 -18.98 9.71
N GLY A 445 5.82 -19.33 9.42
CA GLY A 445 4.66 -18.94 10.18
C GLY A 445 3.95 -17.65 9.71
N PHE A 446 4.39 -17.06 8.59
CA PHE A 446 3.68 -15.91 8.01
C PHE A 446 2.44 -16.37 7.25
N VAL A 447 1.27 -15.81 7.59
CA VAL A 447 0.08 -15.94 6.75
C VAL A 447 0.29 -15.08 5.51
N VAL A 448 0.56 -15.73 4.37
CA VAL A 448 0.91 -15.04 3.12
C VAL A 448 -0.32 -14.56 2.37
N ASP A 449 -1.42 -15.30 2.44
CA ASP A 449 -2.70 -14.87 1.84
C ASP A 449 -3.92 -15.54 2.46
N GLU A 450 -5.08 -14.91 2.24
CA GLU A 450 -6.38 -15.37 2.67
C GLU A 450 -7.43 -15.06 1.61
N TYR A 451 -8.34 -16.00 1.38
CA TYR A 451 -9.41 -15.85 0.39
C TYR A 451 -10.75 -16.28 0.97
N LEU A 452 -11.80 -15.57 0.54
CA LEU A 452 -13.18 -15.97 0.75
C LEU A 452 -13.82 -16.13 -0.63
N ILE A 453 -14.12 -17.38 -1.01
CA ILE A 453 -14.61 -17.74 -2.34
C ILE A 453 -16.10 -18.05 -2.23
N PRO A 454 -16.99 -17.38 -2.99
CA PRO A 454 -18.41 -17.68 -3.02
C PRO A 454 -18.68 -19.09 -3.50
N VAL A 455 -19.62 -19.80 -2.87
CA VAL A 455 -20.09 -21.14 -3.26
C VAL A 455 -21.59 -21.09 -3.49
N GLY A 456 -22.05 -21.46 -4.69
CA GLY A 456 -23.44 -21.40 -5.09
C GLY A 456 -23.95 -19.96 -5.32
N GLU A 457 -25.28 -19.86 -5.39
CA GLU A 457 -25.94 -18.57 -5.61
C GLU A 457 -25.76 -17.65 -4.41
N GLN A 458 -25.21 -16.47 -4.66
CA GLN A 458 -25.13 -15.40 -3.65
C GLN A 458 -26.45 -14.65 -3.63
N LYS A 459 -27.08 -14.58 -2.45
CA LYS A 459 -28.27 -13.75 -2.28
C LYS A 459 -27.88 -12.29 -2.52
N GLN A 460 -28.36 -11.72 -3.61
CA GLN A 460 -28.27 -10.30 -3.83
C GLN A 460 -29.06 -9.56 -2.75
N ASN A 461 -28.52 -8.45 -2.24
CA ASN A 461 -29.29 -7.59 -1.36
C ASN A 461 -30.45 -6.98 -2.16
N GLU A 462 -31.65 -7.43 -1.88
CA GLU A 462 -32.84 -6.83 -2.49
C GLU A 462 -32.92 -5.37 -2.07
N LEU A 463 -33.05 -4.50 -3.07
CA LEU A 463 -33.40 -3.10 -2.81
C LEU A 463 -34.78 -3.06 -2.12
N PRO A 464 -34.97 -2.18 -1.13
CA PRO A 464 -36.26 -2.08 -0.42
C PRO A 464 -37.43 -1.91 -1.38
N GLN A 465 -38.44 -2.76 -1.25
CA GLN A 465 -39.72 -2.57 -1.95
C GLN A 465 -40.48 -1.42 -1.30
N TRP A 466 -40.99 -0.54 -2.14
CA TRP A 466 -41.75 0.62 -1.67
C TRP A 466 -43.21 0.24 -1.44
N LEU A 467 -43.66 0.41 -0.19
CA LEU A 467 -45.05 0.07 0.19
C LEU A 467 -46.04 1.10 -0.29
N SER A 468 -47.22 0.66 -0.69
CA SER A 468 -48.29 1.48 -1.26
C SER A 468 -49.30 1.97 -0.21
N GLN A 469 -48.89 2.73 0.80
CA GLN A 469 -49.79 3.40 1.74
C GLN A 469 -49.93 4.90 1.39
N PRO A 470 -51.05 5.54 1.68
CA PRO A 470 -51.23 6.95 1.27
C PRO A 470 -50.45 7.94 2.14
N THR A 471 -49.71 8.82 1.50
CA THR A 471 -49.10 9.99 2.14
C THR A 471 -50.04 11.20 2.15
N LYS A 472 -49.82 12.15 3.06
CA LYS A 472 -50.53 13.44 3.09
C LYS A 472 -49.57 14.53 2.64
N LEU A 473 -50.07 15.45 1.79
CA LEU A 473 -49.33 16.65 1.39
C LEU A 473 -50.12 17.90 1.87
N LYS A 474 -49.44 18.74 2.66
CA LYS A 474 -49.93 20.06 3.06
C LYS A 474 -49.02 21.14 2.46
N VAL A 475 -49.60 22.08 1.76
CA VAL A 475 -48.87 23.20 1.19
C VAL A 475 -48.87 24.36 2.19
N GLY A 476 -47.72 24.57 2.82
CA GLY A 476 -47.48 25.71 3.72
C GLY A 476 -46.96 26.95 3.00
N LYS A 477 -46.78 28.05 3.71
CA LYS A 477 -46.22 29.29 3.13
C LYS A 477 -44.76 29.14 2.74
N LYS A 478 -43.95 28.48 3.59
CA LYS A 478 -42.48 28.31 3.42
C LYS A 478 -42.08 26.93 2.97
N ALA A 479 -42.88 25.90 3.25
CA ALA A 479 -42.55 24.52 3.01
C ALA A 479 -43.72 23.67 2.55
N TYR A 480 -43.45 22.61 1.81
CA TYR A 480 -44.32 21.45 1.62
C TYR A 480 -44.11 20.52 2.82
N VAL A 481 -45.22 20.16 3.50
CA VAL A 481 -45.20 19.23 4.62
C VAL A 481 -45.82 17.91 4.16
N ILE A 482 -45.00 16.89 4.12
CA ILE A 482 -45.36 15.53 3.71
C ILE A 482 -45.39 14.68 4.96
N SER A 483 -46.46 13.91 5.17
CA SER A 483 -46.59 13.09 6.39
C SER A 483 -47.26 11.75 6.13
N GLY A 484 -46.93 10.78 6.97
CA GLY A 484 -47.53 9.47 7.03
C GLY A 484 -47.69 8.99 8.48
N LYS A 485 -47.82 7.68 8.69
CA LYS A 485 -48.15 7.15 10.01
C LYS A 485 -47.13 7.51 11.10
N ASN A 486 -45.83 7.45 10.80
CA ASN A 486 -44.76 7.64 11.78
C ASN A 486 -43.63 8.56 11.23
N PHE A 487 -43.92 9.44 10.30
CA PHE A 487 -42.94 10.38 9.77
C PHE A 487 -43.52 11.70 9.37
N SER A 488 -42.69 12.75 9.31
CA SER A 488 -42.95 14.00 8.69
C SER A 488 -41.71 14.49 7.96
N CYS A 489 -41.90 15.00 6.73
CA CYS A 489 -40.84 15.60 5.90
C CYS A 489 -41.25 17.01 5.50
N GLU A 490 -40.41 17.99 5.77
CA GLU A 490 -40.58 19.37 5.37
C GLU A 490 -39.58 19.71 4.28
N ILE A 491 -40.07 20.15 3.12
CA ILE A 491 -39.25 20.53 1.97
C ILE A 491 -39.49 22.02 1.66
N SER A 492 -38.42 22.77 1.59
CA SER A 492 -38.42 24.21 1.31
C SER A 492 -39.08 24.53 -0.05
N ARG A 493 -40.02 25.46 -0.07
CA ARG A 493 -40.61 26.00 -1.30
C ARG A 493 -39.70 27.00 -1.99
N LEU A 494 -38.66 27.49 -1.30
CA LEU A 494 -37.72 28.47 -1.84
C LEU A 494 -36.66 27.80 -2.71
N ASN A 495 -36.11 26.68 -2.26
CA ASN A 495 -34.93 26.03 -2.88
C ASN A 495 -35.05 24.51 -3.06
N GLY A 496 -36.16 23.90 -2.64
CA GLY A 496 -36.41 22.47 -2.80
C GLY A 496 -35.63 21.55 -1.86
N GLN A 497 -34.93 22.09 -0.88
CA GLN A 497 -34.13 21.30 0.06
C GLN A 497 -34.99 20.81 1.23
N ILE A 498 -34.61 19.66 1.81
CA ILE A 498 -35.17 19.12 3.04
C ILE A 498 -34.80 20.08 4.17
N LEU A 499 -35.81 20.56 4.91
CA LEU A 499 -35.62 21.34 6.13
C LEU A 499 -35.61 20.45 7.37
N SER A 500 -36.38 19.38 7.34
CA SER A 500 -36.47 18.38 8.41
C SER A 500 -37.14 17.12 7.88
N LEU A 501 -36.55 15.95 8.15
CA LEU A 501 -37.22 14.65 8.02
C LEU A 501 -37.16 13.95 9.39
N LYS A 502 -38.34 13.70 9.94
CA LYS A 502 -38.50 13.02 11.24
C LYS A 502 -39.11 11.65 11.05
N LYS A 503 -38.60 10.66 11.79
CA LYS A 503 -39.14 9.31 11.91
C LYS A 503 -39.43 9.03 13.39
N ALA A 504 -40.65 8.59 13.70
CA ALA A 504 -41.10 8.38 15.08
C ALA A 504 -40.82 9.56 16.03
N GLY A 505 -40.88 10.80 15.52
CA GLY A 505 -40.57 12.01 16.28
C GLY A 505 -39.12 12.44 16.32
N LYS A 506 -38.17 11.53 16.00
CA LYS A 506 -36.73 11.80 15.95
C LYS A 506 -36.35 12.40 14.59
N GLU A 507 -35.58 13.47 14.59
CA GLU A 507 -35.00 14.04 13.36
C GLU A 507 -33.91 13.13 12.82
N VAL A 508 -33.99 12.81 11.51
CA VAL A 508 -33.06 11.93 10.79
C VAL A 508 -32.27 12.68 9.72
N LEU A 509 -32.93 13.62 9.04
CA LEU A 509 -32.27 14.53 8.10
C LEU A 509 -32.64 15.97 8.42
N LYS A 510 -31.69 16.87 8.27
CA LYS A 510 -31.87 18.33 8.48
C LYS A 510 -31.34 19.16 7.31
N GLY A 511 -30.99 18.53 6.17
CA GLY A 511 -30.52 19.20 4.97
C GLY A 511 -30.32 18.29 3.78
N GLY A 512 -30.20 18.92 2.59
CA GLY A 512 -30.04 18.26 1.29
C GLY A 512 -31.36 18.07 0.53
N PRO A 513 -31.31 17.49 -0.69
CA PRO A 513 -30.11 17.17 -1.45
C PRO A 513 -29.47 18.44 -2.07
N TRP A 514 -28.19 18.40 -2.23
CA TRP A 514 -27.49 19.27 -3.17
C TRP A 514 -26.39 18.51 -3.90
N LEU A 515 -26.13 18.95 -5.12
CA LEU A 515 -25.05 18.37 -5.92
C LEU A 515 -23.71 18.79 -5.33
N MET A 516 -22.86 17.83 -5.11
CA MET A 516 -21.45 18.02 -4.80
C MET A 516 -20.62 17.58 -5.99
N ALA A 517 -19.73 18.44 -6.46
CA ALA A 517 -18.71 18.11 -7.44
C ALA A 517 -17.37 18.64 -6.92
N LEU A 518 -16.48 17.75 -6.52
CA LEU A 518 -15.13 18.15 -6.13
C LEU A 518 -14.24 18.19 -7.36
N PRO A 519 -13.46 19.26 -7.59
CA PRO A 519 -12.55 19.31 -8.72
C PRO A 519 -11.40 18.32 -8.55
N LEU A 520 -10.90 17.85 -9.68
CA LEU A 520 -9.64 17.15 -9.75
C LEU A 520 -8.51 18.15 -9.53
N THR A 521 -7.66 17.89 -8.56
CA THR A 521 -6.51 18.76 -8.29
C THR A 521 -5.40 18.59 -9.32
N GLY A 522 -4.60 19.61 -9.55
CA GLY A 522 -3.35 19.49 -10.28
C GLY A 522 -2.32 18.74 -9.40
N GLY A 523 -1.98 17.52 -9.75
CA GLY A 523 -0.98 16.74 -9.02
C GLY A 523 0.42 17.36 -9.18
N GLY A 524 0.84 18.20 -8.23
CA GLY A 524 2.18 18.73 -8.16
C GLY A 524 3.00 18.00 -7.11
N CYS A 525 4.23 17.59 -7.43
CA CYS A 525 5.14 16.97 -6.47
C CYS A 525 5.92 17.98 -5.63
N TYR A 526 5.86 19.28 -5.97
CA TYR A 526 6.63 20.31 -5.29
C TYR A 526 5.76 21.18 -4.39
N PRO A 527 6.28 21.64 -3.25
CA PRO A 527 5.53 22.49 -2.30
C PRO A 527 4.89 23.74 -2.89
N ASN A 528 5.41 24.22 -4.00
CA ASN A 528 4.95 25.44 -4.68
C ASN A 528 3.83 25.20 -5.72
N HIS A 529 3.47 23.96 -6.00
CA HIS A 529 2.31 23.65 -6.84
C HIS A 529 1.08 23.61 -5.94
N ASN A 530 0.47 24.76 -5.69
CA ASN A 530 -0.76 24.89 -4.91
C ASN A 530 -1.89 24.10 -5.57
N ALA A 531 -2.01 22.85 -5.20
CA ALA A 531 -3.23 22.10 -5.36
C ALA A 531 -4.12 22.40 -4.14
N ASN A 532 -4.66 23.59 -4.06
CA ASN A 532 -5.75 23.89 -3.13
C ASN A 532 -6.95 23.05 -3.55
N THR A 533 -6.99 21.83 -3.03
CA THR A 533 -8.15 20.96 -3.20
C THR A 533 -9.23 21.50 -2.27
N PRO A 534 -10.37 21.92 -2.80
CA PRO A 534 -11.52 22.22 -1.96
C PRO A 534 -11.87 20.98 -1.15
N VAL A 535 -12.06 21.16 0.13
CA VAL A 535 -12.44 20.06 1.03
C VAL A 535 -13.85 19.60 0.71
N TYR A 536 -14.74 20.53 0.40
CA TYR A 536 -16.16 20.33 0.10
C TYR A 536 -16.64 21.29 -0.96
N ASN A 537 -17.49 20.81 -1.83
CA ASN A 537 -18.45 21.51 -2.68
C ASN A 537 -18.04 22.91 -3.17
N ASP A 538 -16.82 23.06 -3.63
CA ASP A 538 -16.33 24.33 -4.19
C ASP A 538 -17.04 24.63 -5.51
N LEU A 539 -17.27 23.59 -6.33
CA LEU A 539 -18.22 23.64 -7.42
C LEU A 539 -19.63 23.37 -6.88
N CYS A 540 -20.64 23.87 -7.52
CA CYS A 540 -22.05 23.70 -7.16
C CYS A 540 -22.41 24.26 -5.76
N SER A 541 -21.77 25.36 -5.33
CA SER A 541 -22.01 25.98 -4.02
C SER A 541 -23.15 27.01 -4.05
N ASP A 542 -23.61 27.47 -5.24
CA ASP A 542 -24.46 28.62 -5.45
C ASP A 542 -25.87 28.26 -5.99
N TRP A 543 -26.46 27.14 -5.51
CA TRP A 543 -27.75 26.66 -5.96
C TRP A 543 -28.84 27.75 -5.97
N LYS A 544 -29.49 27.92 -7.12
CA LYS A 544 -30.64 28.83 -7.33
C LYS A 544 -31.77 28.03 -7.94
N ALA A 545 -32.79 27.75 -7.15
CA ALA A 545 -34.02 27.17 -7.68
C ALA A 545 -34.83 28.21 -8.47
N VAL A 546 -35.28 27.78 -9.63
CA VAL A 546 -36.20 28.56 -10.50
C VAL A 546 -37.64 28.18 -10.19
N GLU A 547 -37.91 26.91 -9.98
CA GLU A 547 -39.24 26.40 -9.70
C GLU A 547 -39.18 25.22 -8.71
N VAL A 548 -40.13 25.22 -7.76
CA VAL A 548 -40.35 24.13 -6.80
C VAL A 548 -41.83 23.79 -6.80
N LYS A 549 -42.17 22.58 -7.26
CA LYS A 549 -43.55 22.09 -7.34
C LYS A 549 -43.69 20.75 -6.59
N ALA A 550 -44.84 20.58 -5.91
CA ALA A 550 -45.18 19.33 -5.28
C ALA A 550 -46.54 18.82 -5.70
N HIS A 551 -46.68 17.54 -5.94
CA HIS A 551 -47.97 16.88 -6.23
C HIS A 551 -47.97 15.46 -5.66
N LYS A 552 -49.17 14.92 -5.58
CA LYS A 552 -49.36 13.49 -5.24
C LYS A 552 -49.37 12.65 -6.51
N GLU A 553 -48.69 11.51 -6.45
CA GLU A 553 -48.72 10.49 -7.48
C GLU A 553 -48.95 9.15 -6.79
N GLU A 554 -50.17 8.62 -6.92
CA GLU A 554 -50.62 7.42 -6.20
C GLU A 554 -50.45 7.56 -4.66
N SER A 555 -49.63 6.73 -4.04
CA SER A 555 -49.32 6.75 -2.61
C SER A 555 -48.18 7.68 -2.22
N ASN A 556 -47.45 8.24 -3.21
CA ASN A 556 -46.24 9.02 -2.98
C ASN A 556 -46.50 10.51 -3.11
N VAL A 557 -45.62 11.33 -2.57
CA VAL A 557 -45.53 12.75 -2.88
C VAL A 557 -44.24 13.00 -3.64
N ILE A 558 -44.36 13.69 -4.74
CA ILE A 558 -43.25 14.08 -5.61
C ILE A 558 -43.02 15.57 -5.48
N VAL A 559 -41.78 15.97 -5.27
CA VAL A 559 -41.33 17.35 -5.32
C VAL A 559 -40.32 17.50 -6.46
N THR A 560 -40.64 18.27 -7.45
CA THR A 560 -39.77 18.61 -8.57
C THR A 560 -39.16 19.97 -8.35
N VAL A 561 -37.85 20.08 -8.48
CA VAL A 561 -37.10 21.32 -8.30
C VAL A 561 -36.24 21.53 -9.54
N THR A 562 -36.45 22.63 -10.26
CA THR A 562 -35.59 23.05 -11.37
C THR A 562 -34.74 24.23 -10.95
N GLY A 563 -33.53 24.33 -11.44
CA GLY A 563 -32.65 25.43 -11.09
C GLY A 563 -31.28 25.30 -11.72
N SER A 564 -30.35 26.08 -11.22
CA SER A 564 -28.97 26.09 -11.70
C SER A 564 -27.96 26.35 -10.60
N TYR A 565 -26.78 25.83 -10.83
CA TYR A 565 -25.50 26.24 -10.28
C TYR A 565 -24.75 27.05 -11.35
N LYS A 566 -23.66 27.65 -10.99
CA LYS A 566 -22.74 28.28 -11.95
C LYS A 566 -22.27 27.33 -13.04
N GLU A 567 -22.01 26.07 -12.65
CA GLU A 567 -21.42 25.03 -13.50
C GLU A 567 -22.47 24.15 -14.19
N PHE A 568 -23.68 24.06 -13.66
CA PHE A 568 -24.72 23.14 -14.11
C PHE A 568 -26.12 23.73 -14.07
N GLU A 569 -26.97 23.32 -14.98
CA GLU A 569 -28.43 23.59 -14.95
C GLU A 569 -29.22 22.27 -14.99
N GLY A 570 -30.32 22.17 -14.25
CA GLY A 570 -31.10 20.93 -14.26
C GLY A 570 -32.15 20.82 -13.17
N SER A 571 -32.37 19.60 -12.70
CA SER A 571 -33.47 19.32 -11.77
C SER A 571 -33.14 18.24 -10.76
N TYR A 572 -33.84 18.33 -9.62
CA TYR A 572 -34.07 17.27 -8.66
C TYR A 572 -35.51 16.81 -8.70
N ARG A 573 -35.76 15.52 -8.60
CA ARG A 573 -37.07 14.91 -8.39
C ARG A 573 -37.01 14.09 -7.10
N LEU A 574 -37.59 14.64 -6.03
CA LEU A 574 -37.67 13.99 -4.73
C LEU A 574 -39.01 13.22 -4.64
N THR A 575 -38.95 11.94 -4.37
CA THR A 575 -40.11 11.08 -4.13
C THR A 575 -40.11 10.64 -2.68
N VAL A 576 -41.14 10.96 -1.92
CA VAL A 576 -41.33 10.57 -0.53
C VAL A 576 -42.49 9.56 -0.46
N ASN A 577 -42.21 8.35 0.01
CA ASN A 577 -43.20 7.29 0.12
C ASN A 577 -43.89 7.25 1.49
N ALA A 578 -44.82 6.33 1.67
CA ALA A 578 -45.64 6.19 2.88
C ALA A 578 -44.87 5.84 4.15
N ASN A 579 -43.67 5.33 4.04
CA ASN A 579 -42.78 5.02 5.17
C ASN A 579 -41.83 6.16 5.56
N GLY A 580 -41.87 7.28 4.76
CA GLY A 580 -40.93 8.36 4.89
C GLY A 580 -39.56 8.06 4.23
N GLU A 581 -39.45 6.99 3.43
CA GLU A 581 -38.29 6.73 2.62
C GLU A 581 -38.22 7.72 1.46
N LEU A 582 -37.01 8.09 1.05
CA LEU A 582 -36.75 9.13 0.08
C LEU A 582 -35.99 8.55 -1.12
N ALA A 583 -36.49 8.82 -2.34
CA ALA A 583 -35.66 8.69 -3.54
C ALA A 583 -35.45 10.10 -4.14
N VAL A 584 -34.19 10.35 -4.51
CA VAL A 584 -33.84 11.60 -5.21
C VAL A 584 -33.19 11.24 -6.54
N GLU A 585 -33.88 11.57 -7.62
CA GLU A 585 -33.35 11.55 -8.97
C GLU A 585 -32.82 12.91 -9.32
N TYR A 586 -31.70 13.01 -10.00
CA TYR A 586 -31.17 14.27 -10.49
C TYR A 586 -30.71 14.14 -11.94
N GLN A 587 -30.83 15.24 -12.66
CA GLN A 587 -30.29 15.37 -14.00
C GLN A 587 -29.82 16.81 -14.20
N PHE A 588 -28.54 16.98 -14.50
CA PHE A 588 -27.89 18.25 -14.68
C PHE A 588 -27.10 18.28 -15.99
N LYS A 589 -27.26 19.33 -16.75
CA LYS A 589 -26.48 19.63 -17.94
C LYS A 589 -25.34 20.58 -17.55
N ALA A 590 -24.14 20.25 -17.93
CA ALA A 590 -22.96 21.07 -17.69
C ALA A 590 -22.99 22.35 -18.55
N LEU A 591 -22.77 23.48 -17.94
CA LEU A 591 -22.67 24.80 -18.60
C LEU A 591 -21.24 25.13 -19.02
N GLN A 592 -20.27 24.44 -18.44
CA GLN A 592 -18.84 24.57 -18.74
C GLN A 592 -18.14 23.21 -18.57
N ASN A 593 -16.87 23.12 -18.99
CA ASN A 593 -16.08 21.95 -18.75
C ASN A 593 -15.76 21.82 -17.26
N VAL A 594 -15.96 20.63 -16.70
CA VAL A 594 -15.66 20.29 -15.32
C VAL A 594 -14.85 19.00 -15.30
N ASN A 595 -13.77 18.97 -14.53
CA ASN A 595 -12.98 17.76 -14.33
C ASN A 595 -13.08 17.34 -12.85
N PRO A 596 -14.06 16.52 -12.48
CA PRO A 596 -14.32 16.20 -11.09
C PRO A 596 -13.48 15.01 -10.61
N ARG A 597 -13.05 15.06 -9.36
CA ARG A 597 -12.57 13.90 -8.61
C ARG A 597 -13.74 13.04 -8.12
N GLN A 598 -14.84 13.69 -7.73
CA GLN A 598 -15.99 13.04 -7.10
C GLN A 598 -17.24 13.87 -7.35
N TRP A 599 -18.38 13.22 -7.65
CA TRP A 599 -19.70 13.89 -7.64
C TRP A 599 -20.80 12.95 -7.14
N GLY A 600 -21.85 13.56 -6.62
CA GLY A 600 -23.06 12.90 -6.12
C GLY A 600 -23.91 13.85 -5.30
N LEU A 601 -24.83 13.30 -4.52
CA LEU A 601 -25.73 14.07 -3.67
C LEU A 601 -25.28 14.05 -2.20
N VAL A 602 -25.23 15.22 -1.59
CA VAL A 602 -24.97 15.41 -0.15
C VAL A 602 -26.27 15.63 0.60
N PHE A 603 -26.34 15.03 1.76
CA PHE A 603 -27.39 15.20 2.77
C PHE A 603 -26.77 15.51 4.14
N GLU A 604 -27.58 15.99 5.05
CA GLU A 604 -27.18 16.33 6.41
C GLU A 604 -28.04 15.61 7.43
N ALA A 605 -27.39 14.96 8.39
CA ALA A 605 -28.00 14.35 9.56
C ALA A 605 -27.68 15.15 10.83
N PRO A 606 -28.44 15.00 11.91
CA PRO A 606 -28.10 15.53 13.23
C PRO A 606 -26.73 15.03 13.70
N GLN A 607 -26.07 15.80 14.57
CA GLN A 607 -24.70 15.51 15.01
C GLN A 607 -24.56 14.23 15.84
N ASP A 608 -25.65 13.77 16.47
CA ASP A 608 -25.72 12.54 17.23
C ASP A 608 -25.77 11.26 16.37
N TYR A 609 -25.82 11.40 15.04
CA TYR A 609 -25.61 10.29 14.09
C TYR A 609 -24.10 10.08 13.85
N ASP A 610 -23.39 9.79 14.91
CA ASP A 610 -21.94 9.82 15.02
C ASP A 610 -21.26 8.49 14.66
N ARG A 611 -22.02 7.52 14.15
CA ARG A 611 -21.53 6.23 13.69
C ARG A 611 -21.99 5.95 12.26
N THR A 612 -21.03 5.60 11.37
CA THR A 612 -21.30 5.09 10.02
C THR A 612 -21.24 3.56 10.00
N PHE A 613 -22.03 2.94 9.12
CA PHE A 613 -22.02 1.51 8.85
C PHE A 613 -22.18 1.24 7.36
N TRP A 614 -21.68 0.09 6.89
CA TRP A 614 -21.74 -0.25 5.47
C TRP A 614 -21.65 -1.74 5.17
N ARG A 615 -22.11 -2.09 3.97
CA ARG A 615 -21.75 -3.31 3.23
C ARG A 615 -21.43 -2.93 1.78
N ARG A 616 -20.29 -3.38 1.29
CA ARG A 616 -19.75 -3.00 -0.01
C ARG A 616 -19.08 -4.17 -0.72
N LYS A 617 -18.86 -4.03 -2.04
CA LYS A 617 -17.95 -4.89 -2.79
C LYS A 617 -16.52 -4.39 -2.57
N GLY A 618 -15.69 -5.21 -1.93
CA GLY A 618 -14.25 -4.93 -1.77
C GLY A 618 -13.46 -5.25 -3.03
N MET A 619 -12.26 -4.73 -3.15
CA MET A 619 -11.29 -5.15 -4.15
C MET A 619 -10.77 -6.56 -3.84
N TRP A 620 -10.56 -6.83 -2.56
CA TRP A 620 -10.16 -8.12 -2.03
C TRP A 620 -11.34 -8.76 -1.28
N SER A 621 -11.34 -10.09 -1.18
CA SER A 621 -12.40 -10.82 -0.46
C SER A 621 -12.19 -10.81 1.06
N VAL A 622 -10.95 -10.68 1.53
CA VAL A 622 -10.58 -10.64 2.96
C VAL A 622 -9.82 -9.37 3.26
N TYR A 623 -10.12 -8.76 4.41
CA TYR A 623 -9.42 -7.60 4.95
C TYR A 623 -9.25 -7.74 6.46
N PRO A 624 -8.27 -7.08 7.10
CA PRO A 624 -8.21 -6.93 8.55
C PRO A 624 -9.45 -6.22 9.10
N ASP A 625 -9.84 -6.54 10.32
CA ASP A 625 -11.05 -6.01 10.97
C ASP A 625 -11.05 -4.48 11.11
N ASP A 626 -9.87 -3.89 11.23
CA ASP A 626 -9.67 -2.44 11.37
C ASP A 626 -9.29 -1.74 10.06
N HIS A 627 -9.29 -2.44 8.93
CA HIS A 627 -8.96 -1.85 7.63
C HIS A 627 -10.13 -0.99 7.11
N ILE A 628 -9.84 0.24 6.67
CA ILE A 628 -10.87 1.19 6.19
C ILE A 628 -11.65 0.68 4.97
N SER A 629 -11.10 -0.24 4.18
CA SER A 629 -11.73 -0.79 2.97
C SER A 629 -12.41 -2.14 3.18
N ARG A 630 -12.59 -2.61 4.41
CA ARG A 630 -13.29 -3.88 4.68
C ARG A 630 -14.70 -3.90 4.08
N PRO A 631 -15.18 -5.06 3.62
CA PRO A 631 -16.47 -5.19 2.93
C PRO A 631 -17.68 -4.85 3.81
N THR A 632 -17.58 -5.10 5.12
CA THR A 632 -18.64 -4.82 6.09
C THR A 632 -18.01 -4.22 7.34
N GLY A 633 -18.67 -3.24 7.95
CA GLY A 633 -18.16 -2.64 9.18
C GLY A 633 -18.96 -1.47 9.70
N THR A 634 -18.47 -0.97 10.82
CA THR A 634 -18.92 0.28 11.46
C THR A 634 -17.70 1.13 11.79
N ALA A 635 -17.87 2.44 11.83
CA ALA A 635 -16.83 3.36 12.28
C ALA A 635 -17.46 4.50 13.08
N ASP A 636 -16.84 4.85 14.19
CA ASP A 636 -17.26 5.97 15.01
C ASP A 636 -16.63 7.27 14.51
N LEU A 637 -17.37 8.36 14.62
CA LEU A 637 -16.89 9.70 14.33
C LEU A 637 -15.60 10.00 15.11
N PHE A 638 -15.64 9.70 16.43
CA PHE A 638 -14.49 9.73 17.32
C PHE A 638 -14.54 8.50 18.24
N TYR A 639 -13.45 7.79 18.34
CA TYR A 639 -13.34 6.64 19.22
C TYR A 639 -13.11 7.12 20.67
N GLN A 640 -13.97 6.66 21.60
CA GLN A 640 -13.85 7.04 23.00
C GLN A 640 -12.56 6.51 23.64
N GLY A 641 -12.00 7.31 24.55
CA GLY A 641 -10.79 6.93 25.29
C GLY A 641 -9.49 7.07 24.54
N LEU A 642 -9.51 7.46 23.26
CA LEU A 642 -8.29 7.84 22.57
C LEU A 642 -7.91 9.25 22.96
N PRO A 643 -6.65 9.49 23.35
CA PRO A 643 -6.19 10.86 23.60
C PRO A 643 -6.28 11.64 22.29
N VAL A 644 -6.74 12.88 22.39
CA VAL A 644 -6.63 13.82 21.26
C VAL A 644 -5.15 13.84 20.86
N GLN A 645 -4.87 13.61 19.60
CA GLN A 645 -3.51 13.52 19.07
C GLN A 645 -2.85 14.92 19.02
N THR A 646 -2.81 15.58 20.18
CA THR A 646 -2.20 16.89 20.34
C THR A 646 -0.68 16.83 20.38
N ASN A 647 -0.12 15.62 20.59
CA ASN A 647 1.34 15.43 20.63
C ASN A 647 1.75 14.28 19.70
N PRO A 648 2.19 14.58 18.49
CA PRO A 648 2.63 13.57 17.50
C PRO A 648 3.90 12.83 17.94
N ARG A 649 4.54 13.24 19.03
CA ARG A 649 5.71 12.57 19.64
C ARG A 649 5.34 11.41 20.55
N ILE A 650 4.06 11.14 20.77
CA ILE A 650 3.59 9.99 21.53
C ILE A 650 3.25 8.85 20.53
N GLN A 651 3.83 7.67 20.78
CA GLN A 651 3.51 6.49 19.99
C GLN A 651 2.04 6.10 20.17
N PRO A 652 1.23 6.06 19.10
CA PRO A 652 -0.16 5.61 19.18
C PRO A 652 -0.26 4.13 19.54
N SER A 653 -1.18 3.79 20.45
CA SER A 653 -1.52 2.41 20.83
C SER A 653 -2.71 1.84 20.05
N TRP A 654 -3.23 2.60 19.07
CA TRP A 654 -4.38 2.25 18.26
C TRP A 654 -4.00 2.17 16.77
N SER A 655 -4.86 1.53 15.98
CA SER A 655 -4.66 1.40 14.54
C SER A 655 -4.79 2.75 13.82
N TRP A 656 -4.13 2.86 12.68
CA TRP A 656 -4.14 4.06 11.83
C TRP A 656 -5.56 4.49 11.41
N SER A 657 -6.49 3.53 11.24
CA SER A 657 -7.90 3.81 10.91
C SER A 657 -8.63 4.67 11.94
N LYS A 658 -8.18 4.65 13.20
CA LYS A 658 -8.76 5.40 14.31
C LYS A 658 -8.17 6.79 14.50
N ASP A 659 -7.08 7.14 13.82
CA ASP A 659 -6.56 8.51 13.81
C ASP A 659 -7.65 9.46 13.33
N PHE A 660 -7.74 10.63 13.93
CA PHE A 660 -8.81 11.58 13.63
C PHE A 660 -8.31 13.02 13.48
N ASN A 661 -9.09 13.82 12.80
CA ASN A 661 -8.98 15.27 12.71
C ASN A 661 -10.35 15.91 12.97
N GLU A 662 -10.50 17.20 12.67
CA GLU A 662 -11.76 17.94 12.83
C GLU A 662 -12.95 17.38 12.04
N LEU A 663 -12.70 16.52 11.05
CA LEU A 663 -13.72 15.90 10.20
C LEU A 663 -14.19 14.53 10.69
N GLY A 664 -13.50 13.97 11.69
CA GLY A 664 -13.73 12.65 12.24
C GLY A 664 -12.55 11.70 12.09
N SER A 665 -12.75 10.43 12.46
CA SER A 665 -11.72 9.40 12.33
C SER A 665 -11.42 9.07 10.87
N ASN A 666 -10.23 8.54 10.59
CA ASN A 666 -9.86 8.07 9.25
C ASN A 666 -10.89 7.09 8.71
N ASP A 667 -11.38 6.21 9.55
CA ASP A 667 -12.38 5.21 9.17
C ASP A 667 -13.74 5.87 8.88
N PHE A 668 -14.19 6.81 9.72
CA PHE A 668 -15.48 7.49 9.54
C PHE A 668 -15.55 8.30 8.24
N ARG A 669 -14.48 9.06 7.91
CA ARG A 669 -14.47 9.97 6.76
C ARG A 669 -13.97 9.38 5.44
N ALA A 670 -13.52 8.11 5.46
CA ALA A 670 -13.03 7.45 4.26
C ALA A 670 -14.15 7.12 3.28
N THR A 671 -13.93 7.39 2.00
CA THR A 671 -14.85 6.95 0.93
C THR A 671 -14.92 5.42 0.87
N ARG A 672 -16.14 4.90 0.91
CA ARG A 672 -16.48 3.48 0.70
C ARG A 672 -16.99 3.30 -0.72
N ARG A 673 -16.19 2.67 -1.57
CA ARG A 673 -16.57 2.39 -2.97
C ARG A 673 -17.54 1.22 -3.05
N ASN A 674 -18.40 1.24 -4.07
CA ASN A 674 -19.23 0.11 -4.48
C ASN A 674 -20.10 -0.46 -3.35
N ILE A 675 -20.88 0.42 -2.70
CA ILE A 675 -21.76 0.05 -1.59
C ILE A 675 -23.00 -0.72 -2.08
N TRP A 676 -23.39 -1.73 -1.33
CA TRP A 676 -24.74 -2.30 -1.36
C TRP A 676 -25.67 -1.46 -0.48
N TYR A 677 -25.18 -1.10 0.69
CA TYR A 677 -25.78 -0.09 1.55
C TYR A 677 -24.68 0.56 2.40
N ALA A 678 -24.93 1.81 2.77
CA ALA A 678 -24.16 2.49 3.81
C ALA A 678 -25.03 3.53 4.49
N GLY A 679 -24.72 3.90 5.73
CA GLY A 679 -25.55 4.81 6.46
C GLY A 679 -24.92 5.38 7.70
N LEU A 680 -25.72 6.19 8.40
CA LEU A 680 -25.40 6.74 9.71
C LEU A 680 -26.41 6.22 10.72
N CYS A 681 -25.99 6.04 11.97
CA CYS A 681 -26.86 5.74 13.07
C CYS A 681 -26.47 6.51 14.35
N ASP A 682 -27.47 6.71 15.21
CA ASP A 682 -27.27 7.21 16.57
C ASP A 682 -27.10 6.09 17.58
N GLY A 683 -26.81 6.41 18.85
CA GLY A 683 -26.68 5.45 19.92
C GLY A 683 -27.99 4.73 20.32
N ASN A 684 -29.14 5.16 19.81
CA ASN A 684 -30.46 4.63 20.13
C ASN A 684 -31.02 3.71 19.02
N GLY A 685 -30.28 3.54 17.92
CA GLY A 685 -30.67 2.64 16.83
C GLY A 685 -31.45 3.30 15.70
N HIS A 686 -31.67 4.63 15.73
CA HIS A 686 -32.20 5.34 14.57
C HIS A 686 -31.16 5.38 13.45
N LYS A 687 -31.60 5.22 12.20
CA LYS A 687 -30.72 5.07 11.05
C LYS A 687 -31.18 5.85 9.84
N VAL A 688 -30.24 6.34 9.07
CA VAL A 688 -30.43 6.72 7.68
C VAL A 688 -29.50 5.87 6.81
N THR A 689 -30.06 5.15 5.85
CA THR A 689 -29.35 4.17 5.04
C THR A 689 -29.50 4.49 3.56
N ALA A 690 -28.40 4.72 2.86
CA ALA A 690 -28.35 4.74 1.40
C ALA A 690 -28.31 3.30 0.89
N CYS A 691 -29.22 2.97 -0.06
CA CYS A 691 -29.29 1.66 -0.70
C CYS A 691 -28.87 1.76 -2.16
N SER A 692 -27.98 0.88 -2.60
CA SER A 692 -27.39 0.88 -3.93
C SER A 692 -27.33 -0.54 -4.51
N ASN A 693 -27.00 -0.62 -5.79
CA ASN A 693 -26.77 -1.88 -6.54
C ASN A 693 -25.27 -2.26 -6.63
N GLY A 694 -24.41 -1.65 -5.82
CA GLY A 694 -22.97 -1.89 -5.86
C GLY A 694 -22.18 -0.93 -6.76
N GLU A 695 -22.84 0.09 -7.33
CA GLU A 695 -22.17 1.06 -8.21
C GLU A 695 -21.87 2.39 -7.53
N GLN A 696 -22.68 2.76 -6.52
CA GLN A 696 -22.49 4.01 -5.81
C GLN A 696 -21.46 3.89 -4.69
N HIS A 697 -21.05 5.07 -4.17
CA HIS A 697 -20.03 5.20 -3.15
C HIS A 697 -20.54 6.06 -2.00
N TRP A 698 -20.02 5.81 -0.80
CA TRP A 698 -20.41 6.50 0.43
C TRP A 698 -19.24 7.24 1.04
N ARG A 699 -19.50 8.45 1.56
CA ARG A 699 -18.56 9.20 2.40
C ARG A 699 -19.31 9.99 3.45
N SER A 700 -18.76 10.10 4.67
CA SER A 700 -19.31 10.92 5.74
C SER A 700 -18.23 11.79 6.38
N TRP A 701 -18.63 12.91 7.00
CA TRP A 701 -17.71 13.80 7.72
C TRP A 701 -18.47 14.72 8.68
N LEU A 702 -17.78 15.21 9.72
CA LEU A 702 -18.32 16.22 10.62
C LEU A 702 -18.35 17.58 9.94
N GLY A 703 -19.53 18.19 9.83
CA GLY A 703 -19.74 19.57 9.47
C GLY A 703 -20.02 20.43 10.70
N LYS A 704 -20.33 21.70 10.47
CA LYS A 704 -20.75 22.59 11.57
C LYS A 704 -22.14 22.17 12.09
N ASP A 705 -22.20 21.68 13.32
CA ASP A 705 -23.42 21.24 14.04
C ASP A 705 -24.23 20.14 13.32
N LYS A 706 -23.57 19.32 12.49
CA LYS A 706 -24.22 18.27 11.69
C LYS A 706 -23.21 17.24 11.19
N ILE A 707 -23.71 16.07 10.83
CA ILE A 707 -22.97 15.11 10.03
C ILE A 707 -23.38 15.24 8.58
N CYS A 708 -22.44 15.52 7.71
CA CYS A 708 -22.66 15.48 6.25
C CYS A 708 -22.34 14.08 5.73
N PHE A 709 -23.13 13.63 4.75
CA PHE A 709 -22.81 12.41 4.01
C PHE A 709 -23.11 12.57 2.52
N LEU A 710 -22.27 11.95 1.73
CA LEU A 710 -22.31 11.92 0.28
C LEU A 710 -22.66 10.52 -0.20
N VAL A 711 -23.63 10.42 -1.07
CA VAL A 711 -23.85 9.26 -1.94
C VAL A 711 -23.36 9.63 -3.32
N ALA A 712 -22.19 9.13 -3.69
CA ALA A 712 -21.52 9.50 -4.92
C ALA A 712 -21.81 8.52 -6.05
N ASP A 713 -22.05 9.06 -7.24
CA ASP A 713 -22.19 8.30 -8.49
C ASP A 713 -20.85 8.18 -9.24
N PHE A 714 -19.85 8.91 -8.78
CA PHE A 714 -18.50 8.85 -9.34
C PHE A 714 -17.44 9.22 -8.29
N VAL A 715 -16.34 8.46 -8.30
CA VAL A 715 -15.12 8.71 -7.53
C VAL A 715 -13.92 8.24 -8.31
N THR A 716 -12.86 9.04 -8.35
CA THR A 716 -11.54 8.66 -8.87
C THR A 716 -10.44 8.83 -7.83
N ALA A 717 -9.31 8.18 -8.03
CA ALA A 717 -8.09 8.28 -7.19
C ALA A 717 -7.46 9.69 -7.17
N GLY A 718 -7.92 10.56 -8.04
CA GLY A 718 -7.40 11.91 -8.16
C GLY A 718 -6.34 12.03 -9.25
N ASN A 719 -5.55 13.09 -9.14
CA ASN A 719 -4.41 13.35 -10.01
C ASN A 719 -3.12 13.10 -9.23
N GLU A 720 -2.21 12.32 -9.79
CA GLU A 720 -1.02 11.85 -9.10
C GLU A 720 0.15 11.87 -10.08
N MET A 721 1.20 12.61 -9.78
CA MET A 721 2.30 12.83 -10.72
C MET A 721 2.99 11.53 -11.14
N PHE A 722 3.34 10.66 -10.18
CA PHE A 722 4.09 9.43 -10.46
C PHE A 722 3.19 8.27 -10.92
N LEU A 723 1.87 8.39 -10.71
CA LEU A 723 0.88 7.36 -11.05
C LEU A 723 -0.14 7.84 -12.09
N ASP A 724 0.11 8.97 -12.73
CA ASP A 724 -0.85 9.60 -13.64
C ASP A 724 -1.30 8.67 -14.76
N GLY A 725 -0.38 7.98 -15.40
CA GLY A 725 -0.67 7.01 -16.46
C GLY A 725 -1.56 5.84 -16.01
N TYR A 726 -1.50 5.47 -14.74
CA TYR A 726 -2.34 4.41 -14.16
C TYR A 726 -3.72 4.91 -13.75
N TYR A 727 -3.84 6.18 -13.33
CA TYR A 727 -5.10 6.75 -12.84
C TYR A 727 -5.91 7.45 -13.93
N ALA A 728 -5.27 7.92 -14.99
CA ALA A 728 -5.94 8.61 -16.10
C ALA A 728 -7.13 7.83 -16.70
N PRO A 729 -7.09 6.49 -16.90
CA PRO A 729 -8.21 5.73 -17.43
C PRO A 729 -9.48 5.77 -16.57
N TYR A 730 -9.36 6.06 -15.28
CA TYR A 730 -10.48 6.12 -14.33
C TYR A 730 -11.08 7.53 -14.18
N ARG A 731 -10.57 8.53 -14.89
CA ARG A 731 -11.10 9.89 -14.89
C ARG A 731 -12.29 10.02 -15.83
N LYS A 732 -13.23 10.91 -15.47
CA LYS A 732 -14.38 11.25 -16.30
C LYS A 732 -14.52 12.78 -16.41
N PRO A 733 -13.77 13.42 -17.29
CA PRO A 733 -13.98 14.83 -17.58
C PRO A 733 -15.37 15.04 -18.18
N ILE A 734 -16.10 16.05 -17.69
CA ILE A 734 -17.42 16.45 -18.13
C ILE A 734 -17.23 17.66 -19.05
N LYS A 735 -17.72 17.56 -20.28
CA LYS A 735 -17.68 18.67 -21.24
C LYS A 735 -18.92 19.54 -21.11
N SER A 736 -18.84 20.78 -21.52
CA SER A 736 -20.02 21.63 -21.67
C SER A 736 -21.11 20.95 -22.52
N ASN A 737 -22.34 20.98 -22.06
CA ASN A 737 -23.52 20.28 -22.56
C ASN A 737 -23.63 18.78 -22.24
N ASP A 738 -22.62 18.15 -21.63
CA ASP A 738 -22.76 16.79 -21.10
C ASP A 738 -23.83 16.77 -19.98
N ILE A 739 -24.51 15.63 -19.86
CA ILE A 739 -25.51 15.41 -18.83
C ILE A 739 -25.00 14.44 -17.80
N ILE A 740 -24.97 14.87 -16.53
CA ILE A 740 -24.82 13.99 -15.39
C ILE A 740 -26.18 13.69 -14.79
N LYS A 741 -26.39 12.44 -14.38
CA LYS A 741 -27.64 11.97 -13.77
C LYS A 741 -27.34 10.87 -12.75
N GLY A 742 -28.23 10.77 -11.78
CA GLY A 742 -28.14 9.71 -10.76
C GLY A 742 -29.44 9.59 -9.98
N LYS A 743 -29.46 8.57 -9.10
CA LYS A 743 -30.61 8.27 -8.25
C LYS A 743 -30.14 7.77 -6.90
N VAL A 744 -30.44 8.48 -5.85
CA VAL A 744 -30.15 8.09 -4.47
C VAL A 744 -31.44 7.59 -3.80
N LYS A 745 -31.39 6.45 -3.13
CA LYS A 745 -32.47 5.92 -2.30
C LYS A 745 -32.05 5.90 -0.85
N LEU A 746 -32.81 6.57 0.01
CA LEU A 746 -32.60 6.62 1.45
C LEU A 746 -33.75 5.94 2.18
N ARG A 747 -33.43 5.00 3.07
CA ARG A 747 -34.32 4.43 4.06
C ARG A 747 -34.09 5.13 5.39
N VAL A 748 -35.15 5.36 6.14
CA VAL A 748 -35.12 5.97 7.48
C VAL A 748 -35.80 5.04 8.49
N GLU A 749 -35.09 4.74 9.56
CA GLU A 749 -35.52 3.79 10.61
C GLU A 749 -35.40 4.42 11.99
#